data_6cd908872c4b16b874d82ca1f6c83a13
#
_entry.id   6cd908872c4b16b874d82ca1f6c83a13
#
_cell.length_a   1.000
_cell.length_b   1.000
_cell.length_c   1.000
_cell.angle_alpha   90.00
_cell.angle_beta   90.00
_cell.angle_gamma   90.00
#
_symmetry.space_group_name_H-M   'P 1'
#
loop_
_entity.id
_entity.type
_entity.pdbx_description
1 polymer ?
#
loop_
_entity_poly.entity_id
_entity_poly.type
_entity_poly.pdbx_seq_one_letter_code
_entity_poly.pdbx_strand_id
1 'polypeptide(L)'
;MTVRYRFDDVQIDVQGFRLLKGGKVLTIEPKALNLLIFLVENRGRLLDRRGLIDAVWKDAFVTDHVLNRAIGQLRKVLEDDPKAPRYIETVHTLGYRFIPEVEVEKSESPDPNPTIPQVNLKTSQGQQKTVASGQQLAGSSDAGHPSLKSTHGGEDAASVPWTLTGWRTAVLVGCVLALAAGVVAFWMRGRPSRVLKAAQIRALAVLPLENLSGDASQDYLADGMTDELIAGLGQISALRVISQTTAMQYKNAKKSLPQIAKELNVDAVVEGSVVRSGDRIRIAAQLIVAPADKQLWAHSYEGDLKDALALENQVSSAVAEQIRIALTPSEKMQLAGTRQVNPRAYEAFLKGNFFEQTLRWGSTQKALEYYQQSAQVDPNFAPAYVGIARSYNFLVDQGILPIGEGTADADAAIAKALELDPSSGEAYAGRAYNLLKFHWDFPGAERDFRHALELDPNSSTAHEGLGNYFVLQGRFDEGVQEMSRAEDLDPLSAALKTDYCDMLRLARRLDQAIAKCNAALELAPDVGWVLEAAGEVHEDKGEYSEAHKFWSKAGDNATTIGVWDEIHRVPGVKGAFDAWLKKQKQPQDPLYLSVAYANLGRKDLAFECLEKAYEQRAGFTDMINMPVDPAFDVLRSDPRFDAFLRRAGLPPQPSIHLAQVW
;
A
#
# COMPACT_ATOMS: atom_id res chain seq x y z
N MET A 1 -23.47 -38.66 -8.22
CA MET A 1 -24.54 -37.98 -9.00
C MET A 1 -23.94 -36.94 -9.90
N THR A 2 -24.00 -37.13 -11.22
CA THR A 2 -23.50 -36.14 -12.20
C THR A 2 -24.65 -35.19 -12.52
N VAL A 3 -24.46 -33.89 -12.27
CA VAL A 3 -25.46 -32.85 -12.59
C VAL A 3 -25.03 -32.15 -13.87
N ARG A 4 -25.93 -32.13 -14.86
CA ARG A 4 -25.76 -31.38 -16.12
C ARG A 4 -26.94 -30.45 -16.32
N TYR A 5 -26.65 -29.21 -16.68
CA TYR A 5 -27.65 -28.21 -17.04
C TYR A 5 -27.65 -28.04 -18.55
N ARG A 6 -28.83 -27.97 -19.15
CA ARG A 6 -28.99 -27.77 -20.60
C ARG A 6 -30.01 -26.67 -20.86
N PHE A 7 -29.68 -25.75 -21.74
CA PHE A 7 -30.57 -24.73 -22.26
C PHE A 7 -30.16 -24.38 -23.69
N ASP A 8 -31.10 -24.29 -24.59
CA ASP A 8 -30.87 -24.16 -26.03
C ASP A 8 -29.80 -25.14 -26.53
N ASP A 9 -28.70 -24.61 -27.13
CA ASP A 9 -27.56 -25.37 -27.62
C ASP A 9 -26.37 -25.40 -26.61
N VAL A 10 -26.60 -24.89 -25.38
CA VAL A 10 -25.60 -24.80 -24.31
C VAL A 10 -25.79 -25.93 -23.30
N GLN A 11 -24.68 -26.55 -22.92
CA GLN A 11 -24.63 -27.58 -21.88
C GLN A 11 -23.55 -27.27 -20.87
N ILE A 12 -23.87 -27.35 -19.58
CA ILE A 12 -22.92 -27.19 -18.46
C ILE A 12 -22.75 -28.55 -17.79
N ASP A 13 -21.54 -29.07 -17.81
CA ASP A 13 -21.13 -30.23 -17.01
C ASP A 13 -20.51 -29.73 -15.69
N VAL A 14 -21.26 -29.81 -14.60
CA VAL A 14 -20.85 -29.26 -13.29
C VAL A 14 -19.67 -30.02 -12.71
N GLN A 15 -19.64 -31.35 -12.82
CA GLN A 15 -18.54 -32.18 -12.31
C GLN A 15 -17.28 -32.09 -13.17
N GLY A 16 -17.46 -32.14 -14.49
CA GLY A 16 -16.36 -31.99 -15.44
C GLY A 16 -15.87 -30.54 -15.55
N PHE A 17 -16.56 -29.60 -14.90
CA PHE A 17 -16.27 -28.16 -14.92
C PHE A 17 -16.08 -27.63 -16.35
N ARG A 18 -17.07 -27.92 -17.22
CA ARG A 18 -17.01 -27.61 -18.66
C ARG A 18 -18.28 -26.94 -19.13
N LEU A 19 -18.12 -25.98 -20.02
CA LEU A 19 -19.18 -25.34 -20.78
C LEU A 19 -19.09 -25.79 -22.24
N LEU A 20 -20.18 -26.27 -22.80
CA LEU A 20 -20.26 -26.68 -24.19
C LEU A 20 -21.36 -25.87 -24.91
N LYS A 21 -21.13 -25.48 -26.17
CA LYS A 21 -22.14 -24.87 -27.06
C LYS A 21 -22.09 -25.57 -28.42
N GLY A 22 -23.22 -26.06 -28.87
CA GLY A 22 -23.29 -26.88 -30.11
C GLY A 22 -22.35 -28.08 -30.07
N GLY A 23 -22.12 -28.70 -28.90
CA GLY A 23 -21.23 -29.85 -28.71
C GLY A 23 -19.73 -29.53 -28.65
N LYS A 24 -19.32 -28.25 -28.79
CA LYS A 24 -17.92 -27.82 -28.69
C LYS A 24 -17.64 -27.28 -27.29
N VAL A 25 -16.52 -27.69 -26.68
CA VAL A 25 -16.07 -27.16 -25.39
C VAL A 25 -15.59 -25.72 -25.56
N LEU A 26 -16.14 -24.83 -24.78
CA LEU A 26 -15.77 -23.40 -24.74
C LEU A 26 -14.76 -23.14 -23.64
N THR A 27 -13.76 -22.32 -23.93
CA THR A 27 -12.79 -21.86 -22.93
C THR A 27 -13.36 -20.65 -22.20
N ILE A 28 -13.50 -20.77 -20.86
CA ILE A 28 -14.05 -19.73 -19.99
C ILE A 28 -13.27 -19.71 -18.68
N GLU A 29 -13.14 -18.54 -18.06
CA GLU A 29 -12.51 -18.42 -16.75
C GLU A 29 -13.31 -19.18 -15.68
N PRO A 30 -12.63 -19.87 -14.73
CA PRO A 30 -13.31 -20.68 -13.70
C PRO A 30 -14.37 -19.91 -12.91
N LYS A 31 -14.12 -18.66 -12.54
CA LYS A 31 -15.07 -17.83 -11.80
C LYS A 31 -16.29 -17.42 -12.63
N ALA A 32 -16.09 -17.16 -13.92
CA ALA A 32 -17.22 -16.88 -14.83
C ALA A 32 -18.10 -18.12 -15.05
N LEU A 33 -17.52 -19.34 -15.10
CA LEU A 33 -18.30 -20.57 -15.15
C LEU A 33 -19.09 -20.80 -13.85
N ASN A 34 -18.48 -20.56 -12.68
CA ASN A 34 -19.19 -20.63 -11.40
C ASN A 34 -20.34 -19.62 -11.32
N LEU A 35 -20.14 -18.41 -11.84
CA LEU A 35 -21.19 -17.39 -11.94
C LEU A 35 -22.35 -17.89 -12.83
N LEU A 36 -22.05 -18.49 -13.96
CA LEU A 36 -23.07 -19.06 -14.84
C LEU A 36 -23.85 -20.19 -14.15
N ILE A 37 -23.16 -21.11 -13.48
CA ILE A 37 -23.80 -22.20 -12.72
C ILE A 37 -24.74 -21.61 -11.66
N PHE A 38 -24.30 -20.63 -10.89
CA PHE A 38 -25.11 -20.00 -9.85
C PHE A 38 -26.34 -19.26 -10.44
N LEU A 39 -26.17 -18.57 -11.57
CA LEU A 39 -27.28 -17.92 -12.28
C LEU A 39 -28.31 -18.96 -12.79
N VAL A 40 -27.85 -20.08 -13.33
CA VAL A 40 -28.68 -21.19 -13.83
C VAL A 40 -29.44 -21.88 -12.68
N GLU A 41 -28.79 -22.09 -11.55
CA GLU A 41 -29.42 -22.66 -10.35
C GLU A 41 -30.52 -21.77 -9.76
N ASN A 42 -30.38 -20.45 -9.91
CA ASN A 42 -31.33 -19.44 -9.45
C ASN A 42 -32.14 -18.80 -10.61
N ARG A 43 -32.32 -19.52 -11.73
CA ARG A 43 -33.02 -19.03 -12.91
C ARG A 43 -34.38 -18.42 -12.60
N GLY A 44 -34.75 -17.40 -13.35
CA GLY A 44 -35.99 -16.66 -13.19
C GLY A 44 -36.04 -15.69 -12.01
N ARG A 45 -35.08 -15.77 -11.05
CA ARG A 45 -34.98 -14.85 -9.92
C ARG A 45 -34.07 -13.66 -10.28
N LEU A 46 -34.44 -12.49 -9.82
CA LEU A 46 -33.54 -11.34 -9.83
C LEU A 46 -32.54 -11.51 -8.68
N LEU A 47 -31.27 -11.61 -9.01
CA LEU A 47 -30.18 -11.73 -8.06
C LEU A 47 -29.48 -10.37 -7.98
N ASP A 48 -29.40 -9.83 -6.79
CA ASP A 48 -28.69 -8.58 -6.57
C ASP A 48 -27.17 -8.75 -6.75
N ARG A 49 -26.49 -7.65 -7.05
CA ARG A 49 -25.06 -7.67 -7.37
C ARG A 49 -24.23 -8.23 -6.23
N ARG A 50 -24.57 -7.88 -4.99
CA ARG A 50 -23.86 -8.29 -3.79
C ARG A 50 -24.02 -9.79 -3.55
N GLY A 51 -25.26 -10.30 -3.65
CA GLY A 51 -25.53 -11.73 -3.53
C GLY A 51 -24.83 -12.59 -4.57
N LEU A 52 -24.64 -12.07 -5.80
CA LEU A 52 -23.86 -12.74 -6.86
C LEU A 52 -22.37 -12.77 -6.53
N ILE A 53 -21.82 -11.66 -6.03
CA ILE A 53 -20.44 -11.56 -5.62
C ILE A 53 -20.17 -12.51 -4.45
N ASP A 54 -20.97 -12.47 -3.41
CA ASP A 54 -20.83 -13.30 -2.21
C ASP A 54 -20.95 -14.81 -2.52
N ALA A 55 -21.82 -15.18 -3.46
CA ALA A 55 -22.03 -16.57 -3.81
C ALA A 55 -20.88 -17.19 -4.64
N VAL A 56 -20.29 -16.41 -5.55
CA VAL A 56 -19.31 -16.91 -6.53
C VAL A 56 -17.87 -16.66 -6.10
N TRP A 57 -17.66 -15.57 -5.35
CA TRP A 57 -16.33 -15.16 -4.86
C TRP A 57 -16.23 -15.21 -3.33
N LYS A 58 -16.80 -16.24 -2.70
CA LYS A 58 -16.92 -16.44 -1.23
C LYS A 58 -15.69 -16.05 -0.41
N ASP A 59 -14.50 -16.17 -0.99
CA ASP A 59 -13.22 -15.93 -0.31
C ASP A 59 -12.41 -14.82 -0.98
N ALA A 60 -12.99 -14.06 -1.93
CA ALA A 60 -12.31 -13.00 -2.65
C ALA A 60 -13.22 -11.77 -2.71
N PHE A 61 -12.75 -10.68 -2.17
CA PHE A 61 -13.44 -9.40 -2.30
C PHE A 61 -13.32 -8.90 -3.75
N VAL A 62 -14.43 -8.91 -4.46
CA VAL A 62 -14.52 -8.44 -5.84
C VAL A 62 -15.48 -7.26 -5.91
N THR A 63 -15.05 -6.23 -6.63
CA THR A 63 -15.88 -5.07 -6.92
C THR A 63 -16.91 -5.41 -8.01
N ASP A 64 -17.95 -4.59 -8.12
CA ASP A 64 -18.91 -4.63 -9.23
C ASP A 64 -18.23 -4.71 -10.61
N HIS A 65 -17.03 -4.17 -10.75
CA HIS A 65 -16.26 -4.24 -12.00
C HIS A 65 -15.87 -5.69 -12.37
N VAL A 66 -15.52 -6.52 -11.38
CA VAL A 66 -15.17 -7.93 -11.62
C VAL A 66 -16.42 -8.73 -11.98
N LEU A 67 -17.56 -8.46 -11.32
CA LEU A 67 -18.84 -9.04 -11.69
C LEU A 67 -19.23 -8.61 -13.13
N ASN A 68 -19.13 -7.33 -13.45
CA ASN A 68 -19.42 -6.81 -14.77
C ASN A 68 -18.50 -7.43 -15.85
N ARG A 69 -17.20 -7.62 -15.54
CA ARG A 69 -16.25 -8.30 -16.42
C ARG A 69 -16.63 -9.77 -16.64
N ALA A 70 -16.99 -10.48 -15.56
CA ALA A 70 -17.43 -11.88 -15.66
C ALA A 70 -18.73 -12.03 -16.46
N ILE A 71 -19.72 -11.13 -16.24
CA ILE A 71 -20.95 -11.07 -17.05
C ILE A 71 -20.62 -10.74 -18.52
N GLY A 72 -19.72 -9.79 -18.76
CA GLY A 72 -19.26 -9.47 -20.13
C GLY A 72 -18.60 -10.66 -20.83
N GLN A 73 -17.81 -11.45 -20.11
CA GLN A 73 -17.20 -12.67 -20.58
C GLN A 73 -18.24 -13.76 -20.90
N LEU A 74 -19.23 -13.95 -20.02
CA LEU A 74 -20.35 -14.87 -20.25
C LEU A 74 -21.14 -14.48 -21.48
N ARG A 75 -21.51 -13.22 -21.64
CA ARG A 75 -22.22 -12.73 -22.82
C ARG A 75 -21.44 -12.96 -24.11
N LYS A 76 -20.13 -12.68 -24.09
CA LYS A 76 -19.26 -12.91 -25.23
C LYS A 76 -19.21 -14.39 -25.64
N VAL A 77 -19.09 -15.29 -24.65
CA VAL A 77 -19.00 -16.73 -24.90
C VAL A 77 -20.36 -17.33 -25.30
N LEU A 78 -21.45 -16.85 -24.73
CA LEU A 78 -22.82 -17.27 -25.04
C LEU A 78 -23.38 -16.56 -26.28
N GLU A 79 -22.71 -15.50 -26.79
CA GLU A 79 -23.21 -14.64 -27.88
C GLU A 79 -24.51 -13.92 -27.48
N ASP A 80 -24.57 -13.40 -26.25
CA ASP A 80 -25.73 -12.75 -25.66
C ASP A 80 -25.62 -11.22 -25.79
N ASP A 81 -26.59 -10.57 -26.46
CA ASP A 81 -26.58 -9.11 -26.64
C ASP A 81 -27.18 -8.40 -25.41
N PRO A 82 -26.42 -7.52 -24.71
CA PRO A 82 -26.94 -6.80 -23.55
C PRO A 82 -28.15 -5.91 -23.84
N LYS A 83 -28.39 -5.51 -25.10
CA LYS A 83 -29.55 -4.71 -25.52
C LYS A 83 -30.77 -5.55 -25.85
N ALA A 84 -30.58 -6.83 -26.19
CA ALA A 84 -31.63 -7.80 -26.47
C ALA A 84 -31.25 -9.13 -25.81
N PRO A 85 -31.24 -9.22 -24.46
CA PRO A 85 -30.69 -10.36 -23.75
C PRO A 85 -31.51 -11.63 -23.96
N ARG A 86 -30.84 -12.70 -24.37
CA ARG A 86 -31.41 -14.01 -24.51
C ARG A 86 -31.18 -14.87 -23.26
N TYR A 87 -30.04 -14.70 -22.61
CA TYR A 87 -29.62 -15.50 -21.48
C TYR A 87 -29.55 -14.72 -20.18
N ILE A 88 -28.89 -13.53 -20.16
CA ILE A 88 -28.61 -12.77 -18.94
C ILE A 88 -29.22 -11.36 -19.08
N GLU A 89 -30.35 -11.15 -18.43
CA GLU A 89 -30.97 -9.83 -18.32
C GLU A 89 -30.24 -8.97 -17.28
N THR A 90 -29.96 -7.71 -17.61
CA THR A 90 -29.52 -6.70 -16.64
C THR A 90 -30.72 -5.89 -16.20
N VAL A 91 -31.05 -5.95 -14.91
CA VAL A 91 -32.02 -5.05 -14.30
C VAL A 91 -31.23 -3.89 -13.69
N HIS A 92 -31.32 -2.72 -14.34
CA HIS A 92 -30.54 -1.54 -13.99
C HIS A 92 -30.59 -1.25 -12.49
N THR A 93 -29.43 -0.99 -11.90
CA THR A 93 -29.20 -0.72 -10.47
C THR A 93 -29.47 -1.89 -9.50
N LEU A 94 -30.25 -2.90 -9.91
CA LEU A 94 -30.67 -3.99 -9.01
C LEU A 94 -29.84 -5.27 -9.15
N GLY A 95 -29.48 -5.69 -10.37
CA GLY A 95 -28.72 -6.94 -10.53
C GLY A 95 -28.93 -7.64 -11.88
N TYR A 96 -28.88 -8.97 -11.83
CA TYR A 96 -28.97 -9.82 -13.01
C TYR A 96 -30.00 -10.94 -12.85
N ARG A 97 -30.59 -11.39 -13.96
CA ARG A 97 -31.54 -12.49 -14.00
C ARG A 97 -31.17 -13.44 -15.14
N PHE A 98 -31.19 -14.74 -14.88
CA PHE A 98 -31.07 -15.74 -15.94
C PHE A 98 -32.46 -16.03 -16.51
N ILE A 99 -32.62 -15.88 -17.84
CA ILE A 99 -33.93 -15.91 -18.51
C ILE A 99 -34.37 -17.32 -18.90
N PRO A 100 -33.50 -18.18 -19.51
CA PRO A 100 -33.96 -19.44 -20.12
C PRO A 100 -34.51 -20.45 -19.13
N GLU A 101 -35.41 -21.28 -19.61
CA GLU A 101 -35.74 -22.56 -18.99
C GLU A 101 -34.54 -23.51 -19.09
N VAL A 102 -34.29 -24.30 -18.06
CA VAL A 102 -33.13 -25.16 -17.94
C VAL A 102 -33.58 -26.59 -17.66
N GLU A 103 -33.18 -27.51 -18.52
CA GLU A 103 -33.31 -28.95 -18.28
C GLU A 103 -32.17 -29.40 -17.34
N VAL A 104 -32.51 -30.22 -16.33
CA VAL A 104 -31.55 -30.74 -15.36
C VAL A 104 -31.45 -32.24 -15.50
N GLU A 105 -30.36 -32.73 -16.06
CA GLU A 105 -30.06 -34.17 -16.16
C GLU A 105 -29.28 -34.59 -14.90
N LYS A 106 -29.89 -35.50 -14.10
CA LYS A 106 -29.24 -36.13 -12.94
C LYS A 106 -29.03 -37.61 -13.27
N SER A 107 -27.78 -38.06 -13.42
CA SER A 107 -27.44 -39.46 -13.63
C SER A 107 -26.81 -40.07 -12.38
N GLU A 108 -27.29 -41.25 -11.97
CA GLU A 108 -26.77 -41.99 -10.82
C GLU A 108 -25.61 -42.95 -11.16
N SER A 109 -25.26 -43.12 -12.45
CA SER A 109 -24.20 -44.02 -12.86
C SER A 109 -22.91 -43.28 -13.20
N PRO A 110 -21.73 -43.72 -12.70
CA PRO A 110 -20.47 -43.26 -13.24
C PRO A 110 -20.28 -43.87 -14.63
N ASP A 111 -20.09 -43.03 -15.63
CA ASP A 111 -19.75 -43.44 -17.00
C ASP A 111 -18.35 -44.09 -16.98
N PRO A 112 -18.22 -45.40 -17.28
CA PRO A 112 -16.91 -46.03 -17.31
C PRO A 112 -16.25 -45.74 -18.64
N ASN A 113 -15.34 -44.81 -18.66
CA ASN A 113 -14.38 -44.54 -19.72
C ASN A 113 -14.69 -43.39 -20.71
N PRO A 114 -14.18 -42.19 -20.49
CA PRO A 114 -14.10 -41.24 -21.57
C PRO A 114 -12.90 -41.64 -22.46
N THR A 115 -13.19 -42.08 -23.65
CA THR A 115 -12.22 -42.22 -24.74
C THR A 115 -11.60 -40.85 -24.99
N ILE A 116 -10.36 -40.68 -24.57
CA ILE A 116 -9.56 -39.50 -24.83
C ILE A 116 -9.23 -39.48 -26.32
N PRO A 117 -9.65 -38.50 -27.10
CA PRO A 117 -9.10 -38.30 -28.44
C PRO A 117 -7.64 -37.88 -28.26
N GLN A 118 -6.72 -38.73 -28.73
CA GLN A 118 -5.32 -38.38 -28.83
C GLN A 118 -5.16 -37.17 -29.74
N VAL A 119 -4.87 -36.02 -29.17
CA VAL A 119 -4.40 -34.88 -29.95
C VAL A 119 -2.95 -35.16 -30.31
N ASN A 120 -2.71 -35.47 -31.58
CA ASN A 120 -1.39 -35.58 -32.19
C ASN A 120 -0.66 -34.22 -32.04
N LEU A 121 0.16 -34.08 -31.03
CA LEU A 121 1.19 -33.05 -30.94
C LEU A 121 2.30 -33.43 -31.92
N LYS A 122 2.33 -32.84 -33.09
CA LYS A 122 3.51 -32.80 -33.95
C LYS A 122 4.62 -32.04 -33.22
N THR A 123 5.48 -32.77 -32.56
CA THR A 123 6.74 -32.27 -32.02
C THR A 123 7.68 -32.10 -33.22
N SER A 124 8.01 -30.87 -33.54
CA SER A 124 9.16 -30.54 -34.40
C SER A 124 10.43 -30.81 -33.63
N GLN A 125 11.07 -31.92 -33.99
CA GLN A 125 12.40 -32.30 -33.53
C GLN A 125 13.44 -31.31 -34.12
N GLY A 126 13.97 -30.44 -33.27
CA GLY A 126 15.25 -29.76 -33.48
C GLY A 126 16.39 -30.68 -33.04
N GLN A 127 17.26 -30.97 -33.98
CA GLN A 127 18.41 -31.88 -33.83
C GLN A 127 19.31 -31.55 -32.64
N GLN A 128 19.35 -32.45 -31.70
CA GLN A 128 20.46 -32.57 -30.73
C GLN A 128 21.57 -33.41 -31.37
N LYS A 129 22.71 -32.80 -31.67
CA LYS A 129 23.95 -33.49 -31.95
C LYS A 129 24.58 -33.91 -30.61
N THR A 130 24.43 -35.15 -30.27
CA THR A 130 25.26 -35.90 -29.32
C THR A 130 26.70 -35.99 -29.79
N VAL A 131 27.66 -35.59 -28.94
CA VAL A 131 29.06 -36.00 -29.04
C VAL A 131 29.36 -36.81 -27.78
N ALA A 132 29.56 -38.09 -28.00
CA ALA A 132 30.01 -39.03 -27.00
C ALA A 132 31.53 -38.95 -26.81
N SER A 133 31.93 -39.24 -25.58
CA SER A 133 33.27 -39.45 -25.07
C SER A 133 34.14 -40.45 -25.85
N GLY A 134 35.45 -40.27 -25.75
CA GLY A 134 36.41 -41.34 -26.01
C GLY A 134 37.85 -40.86 -26.17
N GLN A 135 38.57 -40.83 -25.06
CA GLN A 135 39.92 -41.29 -24.81
C GLN A 135 41.07 -41.17 -25.84
N GLN A 136 42.10 -40.48 -25.38
CA GLN A 136 43.53 -40.93 -25.25
C GLN A 136 44.41 -41.08 -26.51
N LEU A 137 45.53 -40.45 -26.37
CA LEU A 137 46.96 -40.88 -26.48
C LEU A 137 47.78 -40.09 -27.49
N ALA A 138 48.74 -39.38 -26.88
CA ALA A 138 50.17 -39.35 -27.16
C ALA A 138 50.71 -39.21 -28.61
N GLY A 139 51.62 -38.31 -28.74
CA GLY A 139 52.74 -38.52 -29.68
C GLY A 139 53.21 -37.26 -30.41
N SER A 140 54.20 -36.66 -29.80
CA SER A 140 55.52 -36.25 -30.34
C SER A 140 55.64 -35.53 -31.68
N SER A 141 56.41 -34.41 -31.56
CA SER A 141 57.50 -33.99 -32.47
C SER A 141 57.14 -33.55 -33.89
N ASP A 142 57.55 -32.43 -34.35
CA ASP A 142 58.83 -31.98 -34.72
C ASP A 142 58.74 -30.85 -35.75
N ALA A 143 59.56 -29.85 -35.53
CA ALA A 143 60.39 -29.13 -36.47
C ALA A 143 59.80 -28.52 -37.79
N GLY A 144 60.09 -27.29 -37.96
CA GLY A 144 60.10 -26.71 -39.30
C GLY A 144 60.29 -25.20 -39.39
N HIS A 145 61.42 -24.67 -38.97
CA HIS A 145 61.96 -23.43 -39.56
C HIS A 145 62.51 -23.70 -40.98
N PRO A 146 62.44 -22.71 -41.86
CA PRO A 146 63.68 -22.17 -42.47
C PRO A 146 63.64 -20.64 -42.55
N SER A 147 64.59 -19.94 -42.01
CA SER A 147 65.94 -19.50 -42.38
C SER A 147 66.09 -18.89 -43.76
N LEU A 148 66.41 -17.60 -43.68
CA LEU A 148 67.44 -16.87 -44.45
C LEU A 148 67.44 -16.89 -45.99
N LYS A 149 67.43 -15.67 -46.54
CA LYS A 149 68.60 -15.25 -47.38
C LYS A 149 68.78 -13.75 -47.49
N SER A 150 69.93 -13.30 -47.06
CA SER A 150 70.57 -12.06 -47.29
C SER A 150 71.05 -11.91 -48.78
N THR A 151 71.05 -10.73 -49.31
CA THR A 151 72.03 -10.31 -50.30
C THR A 151 72.40 -8.85 -50.09
N HIS A 152 73.71 -8.67 -50.14
CA HIS A 152 74.53 -7.45 -50.06
C HIS A 152 74.43 -6.51 -51.28
N GLY A 153 74.80 -5.27 -51.01
CA GLY A 153 75.33 -4.30 -51.94
C GLY A 153 74.81 -2.92 -51.62
N GLY A 154 75.53 -1.97 -51.24
CA GLY A 154 76.78 -1.39 -51.55
C GLY A 154 76.60 0.11 -51.40
N GLU A 155 77.47 0.71 -50.67
CA GLU A 155 77.98 2.06 -50.58
C GLU A 155 77.28 3.15 -51.40
N ASP A 156 76.91 4.27 -50.74
CA ASP A 156 77.67 5.53 -50.96
C ASP A 156 77.25 6.60 -49.92
N ALA A 157 78.24 7.26 -49.41
CA ALA A 157 78.16 8.35 -48.45
C ALA A 157 77.75 9.67 -49.13
N ALA A 158 76.79 10.36 -48.52
CA ALA A 158 76.65 11.80 -48.74
C ALA A 158 76.20 12.48 -47.44
N SER A 159 77.11 13.26 -46.92
CA SER A 159 76.94 14.23 -45.83
C SER A 159 75.93 15.29 -46.18
N VAL A 160 74.89 15.51 -45.30
CA VAL A 160 74.03 16.70 -45.37
C VAL A 160 73.84 17.24 -43.93
N PRO A 161 73.80 18.56 -43.77
CA PRO A 161 74.07 19.23 -42.50
C PRO A 161 72.86 19.21 -41.54
N TRP A 162 73.20 19.20 -40.29
CA TRP A 162 72.27 19.35 -39.16
C TRP A 162 71.58 20.70 -39.17
N THR A 163 70.31 20.77 -39.55
CA THR A 163 69.46 21.93 -39.28
C THR A 163 68.72 21.79 -37.99
N LEU A 164 68.79 22.81 -37.14
CA LEU A 164 68.25 22.96 -35.77
C LEU A 164 66.70 22.94 -35.64
N THR A 165 65.98 22.20 -36.51
CA THR A 165 64.50 22.16 -36.51
C THR A 165 63.88 20.93 -35.79
N GLY A 166 64.68 19.89 -35.50
CA GLY A 166 64.23 18.68 -34.92
C GLY A 166 63.96 18.75 -33.39
N TRP A 167 64.58 19.68 -32.67
CA TRP A 167 64.48 19.79 -31.24
C TRP A 167 63.11 20.35 -30.76
N ARG A 168 62.57 21.32 -31.52
CA ARG A 168 61.25 21.90 -31.17
C ARG A 168 60.11 20.93 -31.37
N THR A 169 60.17 20.03 -32.33
CA THR A 169 59.17 18.99 -32.54
C THR A 169 59.31 17.85 -31.52
N ALA A 170 60.56 17.46 -31.17
CA ALA A 170 60.78 16.46 -30.12
C ALA A 170 60.33 16.97 -28.74
N VAL A 171 60.54 18.24 -28.40
CA VAL A 171 60.07 18.87 -27.15
C VAL A 171 58.54 18.97 -27.14
N LEU A 172 57.92 19.36 -28.27
CA LEU A 172 56.46 19.42 -28.37
C LEU A 172 55.81 18.04 -28.23
N VAL A 173 56.34 17.01 -28.88
CA VAL A 173 55.84 15.62 -28.71
C VAL A 173 56.08 15.11 -27.30
N GLY A 174 57.21 15.40 -26.67
CA GLY A 174 57.50 15.09 -25.27
C GLY A 174 56.53 15.79 -24.31
N CYS A 175 56.22 17.06 -24.54
CA CYS A 175 55.23 17.81 -23.72
C CYS A 175 53.80 17.28 -23.90
N VAL A 176 53.39 16.90 -25.13
CA VAL A 176 52.08 16.30 -25.38
C VAL A 176 51.95 14.93 -24.73
N LEU A 177 52.99 14.09 -24.82
CA LEU A 177 53.04 12.80 -24.14
C LEU A 177 53.06 12.92 -22.61
N ALA A 178 53.79 13.91 -22.07
CA ALA A 178 53.79 14.20 -20.63
C ALA A 178 52.44 14.74 -20.16
N LEU A 179 51.77 15.60 -20.95
CA LEU A 179 50.40 16.06 -20.68
C LEU A 179 49.39 14.91 -20.79
N ALA A 180 49.50 14.06 -21.80
CA ALA A 180 48.65 12.87 -21.94
C ALA A 180 48.87 11.86 -20.76
N ALA A 181 50.12 11.62 -20.37
CA ALA A 181 50.45 10.81 -19.20
C ALA A 181 49.99 11.48 -17.91
N GLY A 182 50.08 12.79 -17.78
CA GLY A 182 49.54 13.58 -16.66
C GLY A 182 48.01 13.51 -16.59
N VAL A 183 47.30 13.60 -17.70
CA VAL A 183 45.86 13.44 -17.79
C VAL A 183 45.43 12.01 -17.44
N VAL A 184 46.15 10.99 -17.98
CA VAL A 184 45.91 9.59 -17.65
C VAL A 184 46.21 9.31 -16.18
N ALA A 185 47.31 9.83 -15.63
CA ALA A 185 47.63 9.71 -14.21
C ALA A 185 46.66 10.51 -13.31
N PHE A 186 46.17 11.66 -13.77
CA PHE A 186 45.08 12.41 -13.09
C PHE A 186 43.75 11.65 -13.14
N TRP A 187 43.41 11.05 -14.28
CA TRP A 187 42.23 10.16 -14.41
C TRP A 187 42.38 8.87 -13.60
N MET A 188 43.57 8.31 -13.51
CA MET A 188 43.86 7.14 -12.68
C MET A 188 43.98 7.50 -11.20
N ARG A 189 44.46 8.68 -10.83
CA ARG A 189 44.45 9.21 -9.47
C ARG A 189 43.10 9.81 -9.05
N GLY A 190 42.32 10.31 -9.99
CA GLY A 190 41.00 10.91 -9.76
C GLY A 190 39.84 9.92 -9.58
N ARG A 191 40.12 8.60 -9.62
CA ARG A 191 39.29 7.62 -8.98
C ARG A 191 39.90 7.33 -7.62
N PRO A 192 39.49 8.03 -6.55
CA PRO A 192 39.64 7.41 -5.26
C PRO A 192 38.87 6.10 -5.43
N SER A 193 39.55 4.95 -5.37
CA SER A 193 38.93 3.78 -4.77
C SER A 193 38.41 4.34 -3.46
N ARG A 194 37.13 4.74 -3.43
CA ARG A 194 36.38 4.77 -2.19
C ARG A 194 36.51 3.34 -1.70
N VAL A 195 37.59 3.06 -0.97
CA VAL A 195 37.52 2.12 0.13
C VAL A 195 36.34 2.66 0.90
N LEU A 196 35.16 2.07 0.68
CA LEU A 196 34.00 2.25 1.50
C LEU A 196 34.49 1.96 2.92
N LYS A 197 34.89 3.01 3.65
CA LYS A 197 34.76 3.00 5.10
C LYS A 197 33.37 2.47 5.27
N ALA A 198 33.19 1.36 6.00
CA ALA A 198 31.92 0.72 6.22
C ALA A 198 30.89 1.83 6.31
N ALA A 199 30.13 2.05 5.23
CA ALA A 199 29.25 3.19 5.12
C ALA A 199 28.34 3.04 6.32
N GLN A 200 28.26 4.06 7.13
CA GLN A 200 27.46 4.03 8.34
C GLN A 200 26.02 3.91 7.84
N ILE A 201 25.48 2.68 7.82
CA ILE A 201 24.11 2.41 7.39
C ILE A 201 23.22 3.08 8.40
N ARG A 202 22.40 4.03 7.95
CA ARG A 202 21.47 4.81 8.77
C ARG A 202 20.04 4.65 8.32
N ALA A 203 19.84 4.14 7.12
CA ALA A 203 18.54 3.93 6.54
C ALA A 203 18.46 2.53 5.91
N LEU A 204 17.38 1.81 6.24
CA LEU A 204 17.18 0.41 5.88
C LEU A 204 15.76 0.20 5.36
N ALA A 205 15.61 -0.67 4.36
CA ALA A 205 14.34 -1.24 3.98
C ALA A 205 14.39 -2.76 4.16
N VAL A 206 13.34 -3.35 4.71
CA VAL A 206 13.12 -4.80 4.67
C VAL A 206 12.16 -5.04 3.52
N LEU A 207 12.61 -5.75 2.48
CA LEU A 207 11.74 -6.14 1.37
C LEU A 207 10.87 -7.33 1.76
N PRO A 208 9.70 -7.49 1.12
CA PRO A 208 8.82 -8.61 1.38
C PRO A 208 9.56 -9.93 1.25
N LEU A 209 9.52 -10.75 2.30
CA LEU A 209 10.11 -12.07 2.30
C LEU A 209 9.38 -12.97 1.30
N GLU A 210 10.13 -13.77 0.56
CA GLU A 210 9.55 -14.72 -0.40
C GLU A 210 9.00 -15.96 0.29
N ASN A 211 7.77 -16.35 -0.02
CA ASN A 211 7.22 -17.63 0.39
C ASN A 211 7.75 -18.76 -0.51
N LEU A 212 8.69 -19.54 -0.02
CA LEU A 212 9.26 -20.68 -0.74
C LEU A 212 8.66 -22.04 -0.33
N SER A 213 7.51 -22.04 0.39
CA SER A 213 6.82 -23.30 0.77
C SER A 213 6.14 -24.01 -0.41
N GLY A 214 5.96 -23.31 -1.55
CA GLY A 214 5.22 -23.81 -2.71
C GLY A 214 3.69 -23.75 -2.57
N ASP A 215 3.19 -23.20 -1.46
CA ASP A 215 1.77 -23.04 -1.15
C ASP A 215 1.43 -21.55 -0.97
N ALA A 216 0.76 -20.97 -1.96
CA ALA A 216 0.35 -19.56 -1.94
C ALA A 216 -0.62 -19.23 -0.79
N SER A 217 -1.29 -20.23 -0.21
CA SER A 217 -2.14 -19.99 0.97
C SER A 217 -1.34 -19.60 2.21
N GLN A 218 -0.02 -19.70 2.18
CA GLN A 218 0.91 -19.33 3.25
C GLN A 218 1.61 -17.98 3.02
N ASP A 219 1.22 -17.20 2.01
CA ASP A 219 1.80 -15.87 1.74
C ASP A 219 1.65 -14.93 2.93
N TYR A 220 0.52 -15.03 3.69
CA TYR A 220 0.31 -14.26 4.90
C TYR A 220 1.42 -14.44 5.94
N LEU A 221 2.09 -15.61 5.98
CA LEU A 221 3.19 -15.87 6.92
C LEU A 221 4.44 -15.07 6.52
N ALA A 222 4.80 -15.08 5.25
CA ALA A 222 5.95 -14.31 4.76
C ALA A 222 5.72 -12.80 4.88
N ASP A 223 4.51 -12.33 4.55
CA ASP A 223 4.12 -10.92 4.68
C ASP A 223 4.12 -10.48 6.14
N GLY A 224 3.54 -11.28 7.05
CA GLY A 224 3.50 -10.95 8.46
C GLY A 224 4.88 -11.00 9.14
N MET A 225 5.74 -11.96 8.76
CA MET A 225 7.12 -11.99 9.26
C MET A 225 7.96 -10.83 8.71
N THR A 226 7.64 -10.31 7.53
CA THR A 226 8.23 -9.07 7.02
C THR A 226 7.87 -7.89 7.92
N ASP A 227 6.59 -7.80 8.32
CA ASP A 227 6.07 -6.78 9.21
C ASP A 227 6.76 -6.80 10.58
N GLU A 228 6.81 -7.96 11.20
CA GLU A 228 7.47 -8.14 12.51
C GLU A 228 8.98 -7.79 12.46
N LEU A 229 9.68 -8.10 11.35
CA LEU A 229 11.07 -7.68 11.17
C LEU A 229 11.20 -6.15 11.03
N ILE A 230 10.28 -5.51 10.31
CA ILE A 230 10.22 -4.04 10.21
C ILE A 230 9.97 -3.43 11.59
N ALA A 231 9.00 -3.95 12.33
CA ALA A 231 8.67 -3.49 13.68
C ALA A 231 9.86 -3.66 14.64
N GLY A 232 10.51 -4.83 14.63
CA GLY A 232 11.67 -5.09 15.48
C GLY A 232 12.87 -4.19 15.17
N LEU A 233 13.16 -3.93 13.90
CA LEU A 233 14.22 -3.02 13.48
C LEU A 233 13.84 -1.55 13.69
N GLY A 234 12.54 -1.21 13.62
CA GLY A 234 11.98 0.12 13.84
C GLY A 234 12.24 0.65 15.25
N GLN A 235 12.35 -0.24 16.24
CA GLN A 235 12.67 0.12 17.62
C GLN A 235 14.10 0.64 17.80
N ILE A 236 14.97 0.52 16.79
CA ILE A 236 16.37 0.98 16.85
C ILE A 236 16.43 2.46 16.47
N SER A 237 16.57 3.33 17.47
CA SER A 237 16.51 4.79 17.32
C SER A 237 17.57 5.39 16.38
N ALA A 238 18.71 4.71 16.23
CA ALA A 238 19.81 5.14 15.34
C ALA A 238 19.61 4.74 13.88
N LEU A 239 18.51 4.03 13.55
CA LEU A 239 18.22 3.47 12.24
C LEU A 239 16.87 3.99 11.73
N ARG A 240 16.83 4.56 10.54
CA ARG A 240 15.60 4.84 9.82
C ARG A 240 15.17 3.57 9.08
N VAL A 241 14.01 3.04 9.42
CA VAL A 241 13.45 1.82 8.81
C VAL A 241 12.21 2.20 8.00
N ILE A 242 12.15 1.77 6.75
CA ILE A 242 11.01 2.00 5.87
C ILE A 242 9.82 1.16 6.34
N SER A 243 8.65 1.76 6.34
CA SER A 243 7.38 1.13 6.75
C SER A 243 7.03 -0.11 5.91
N GLN A 244 6.18 -0.95 6.47
CA GLN A 244 5.64 -2.10 5.78
C GLN A 244 4.80 -1.69 4.56
N THR A 245 3.95 -0.65 4.66
CA THR A 245 3.10 -0.18 3.57
C THR A 245 3.91 0.12 2.32
N THR A 246 5.00 0.86 2.48
CA THR A 246 5.94 1.15 1.40
C THR A 246 6.70 -0.10 0.94
N ALA A 247 7.21 -0.92 1.86
CA ALA A 247 7.97 -2.12 1.52
C ALA A 247 7.15 -3.10 0.67
N MET A 248 5.88 -3.30 1.00
CA MET A 248 4.97 -4.21 0.29
C MET A 248 4.66 -3.79 -1.15
N GLN A 249 4.88 -2.51 -1.54
CA GLN A 249 4.78 -2.07 -2.93
C GLN A 249 5.83 -2.74 -3.84
N TYR A 250 6.89 -3.29 -3.25
CA TYR A 250 7.93 -4.01 -3.98
C TYR A 250 7.72 -5.53 -4.03
N LYS A 251 6.60 -6.04 -3.48
CA LYS A 251 6.25 -7.46 -3.60
C LYS A 251 6.09 -7.82 -5.08
N ASN A 252 6.89 -8.79 -5.54
CA ASN A 252 6.99 -9.19 -6.94
C ASN A 252 7.45 -8.09 -7.92
N ALA A 253 8.04 -7.01 -7.45
CA ALA A 253 8.55 -5.94 -8.31
C ALA A 253 9.79 -6.43 -9.10
N LYS A 254 9.81 -6.13 -10.40
CA LYS A 254 10.95 -6.44 -11.29
C LYS A 254 11.99 -5.32 -11.30
N LYS A 255 12.25 -4.70 -10.14
CA LYS A 255 13.24 -3.63 -9.99
C LYS A 255 14.52 -4.18 -9.37
N SER A 256 15.68 -3.64 -9.76
CA SER A 256 16.95 -4.00 -9.12
C SER A 256 17.07 -3.38 -7.73
N LEU A 257 17.81 -4.00 -6.82
CA LEU A 257 18.02 -3.48 -5.46
C LEU A 257 18.59 -2.05 -5.44
N PRO A 258 19.56 -1.67 -6.30
CA PRO A 258 20.02 -0.28 -6.37
C PRO A 258 18.95 0.72 -6.80
N GLN A 259 17.98 0.30 -7.63
CA GLN A 259 16.85 1.15 -8.01
C GLN A 259 15.89 1.34 -6.84
N ILE A 260 15.52 0.26 -6.16
CA ILE A 260 14.66 0.29 -4.96
C ILE A 260 15.30 1.17 -3.88
N ALA A 261 16.57 0.96 -3.59
CA ALA A 261 17.28 1.74 -2.58
C ALA A 261 17.35 3.25 -2.91
N LYS A 262 17.49 3.58 -4.19
CA LYS A 262 17.47 4.96 -4.65
C LYS A 262 16.07 5.57 -4.48
N GLU A 263 15.01 4.84 -4.81
CA GLU A 263 13.62 5.28 -4.66
C GLU A 263 13.25 5.51 -3.20
N LEU A 264 13.70 4.61 -2.32
CA LEU A 264 13.44 4.67 -0.88
C LEU A 264 14.46 5.52 -0.10
N ASN A 265 15.52 6.00 -0.78
CA ASN A 265 16.62 6.72 -0.16
C ASN A 265 17.20 5.95 1.04
N VAL A 266 17.52 4.65 0.85
CA VAL A 266 18.11 3.78 1.87
C VAL A 266 19.53 3.36 1.54
N ASP A 267 20.33 3.11 2.58
CA ASP A 267 21.73 2.68 2.46
C ASP A 267 21.84 1.18 2.24
N ALA A 268 20.93 0.42 2.82
CA ALA A 268 20.92 -1.04 2.77
C ALA A 268 19.50 -1.60 2.68
N VAL A 269 19.43 -2.86 2.26
CA VAL A 269 18.19 -3.61 2.14
C VAL A 269 18.38 -4.95 2.83
N VAL A 270 17.37 -5.38 3.59
CA VAL A 270 17.19 -6.76 4.03
C VAL A 270 16.23 -7.43 3.07
N GLU A 271 16.62 -8.57 2.51
CA GLU A 271 15.75 -9.46 1.75
C GLU A 271 15.88 -10.90 2.23
N GLY A 272 14.93 -11.73 1.89
CA GLY A 272 14.97 -13.10 2.34
C GLY A 272 13.79 -13.94 1.92
N SER A 273 13.63 -15.07 2.59
CA SER A 273 12.55 -16.01 2.32
C SER A 273 12.11 -16.74 3.58
N VAL A 274 10.86 -17.19 3.56
CA VAL A 274 10.27 -18.02 4.60
C VAL A 274 9.84 -19.36 4.01
N VAL A 275 10.16 -20.44 4.71
CA VAL A 275 9.69 -21.79 4.40
C VAL A 275 9.02 -22.36 5.64
N ARG A 276 7.79 -22.82 5.50
CA ARG A 276 7.08 -23.57 6.55
C ARG A 276 6.94 -25.03 6.16
N SER A 277 7.22 -25.92 7.09
CA SER A 277 6.99 -27.35 6.96
C SER A 277 6.35 -27.89 8.23
N GLY A 278 5.04 -28.04 8.24
CA GLY A 278 4.26 -28.34 9.45
C GLY A 278 4.38 -27.21 10.47
N ASP A 279 4.86 -27.54 11.68
CA ASP A 279 5.08 -26.57 12.76
C ASP A 279 6.49 -25.96 12.77
N ARG A 280 7.35 -26.34 11.81
CA ARG A 280 8.69 -25.77 11.67
C ARG A 280 8.70 -24.65 10.65
N ILE A 281 9.46 -23.61 10.97
CA ILE A 281 9.73 -22.48 10.09
C ILE A 281 11.24 -22.30 9.90
N ARG A 282 11.60 -21.84 8.71
CA ARG A 282 12.95 -21.37 8.38
C ARG A 282 12.85 -19.98 7.78
N ILE A 283 13.61 -19.06 8.34
CA ILE A 283 13.79 -17.70 7.82
C ILE A 283 15.21 -17.62 7.28
N ALA A 284 15.37 -17.39 5.99
CA ALA A 284 16.64 -17.01 5.39
C ALA A 284 16.63 -15.50 5.17
N ALA A 285 17.63 -14.80 5.72
CA ALA A 285 17.72 -13.34 5.59
C ALA A 285 19.12 -12.94 5.14
N GLN A 286 19.22 -11.90 4.33
CA GLN A 286 20.48 -11.31 3.91
C GLN A 286 20.43 -9.78 3.95
N LEU A 287 21.54 -9.17 4.32
CA LEU A 287 21.74 -7.72 4.36
C LEU A 287 22.64 -7.31 3.21
N ILE A 288 22.15 -6.40 2.37
CA ILE A 288 22.82 -5.94 1.16
C ILE A 288 23.03 -4.44 1.22
N VAL A 289 24.26 -3.96 0.99
CA VAL A 289 24.52 -2.52 0.77
C VAL A 289 24.02 -2.17 -0.61
N ALA A 290 22.93 -1.47 -0.66
CA ALA A 290 22.14 -1.31 -1.86
C ALA A 290 22.83 -0.53 -3.00
N PRO A 291 23.56 0.60 -2.77
CA PRO A 291 24.24 1.31 -3.85
C PRO A 291 25.34 0.50 -4.53
N ALA A 292 25.91 -0.49 -3.82
CA ALA A 292 27.01 -1.31 -4.31
C ALA A 292 26.58 -2.72 -4.71
N ASP A 293 25.34 -3.07 -4.47
CA ASP A 293 24.77 -4.42 -4.63
C ASP A 293 25.69 -5.49 -3.98
N LYS A 294 26.14 -5.17 -2.76
CA LYS A 294 27.12 -5.98 -2.03
C LYS A 294 26.49 -6.60 -0.81
N GLN A 295 26.40 -7.91 -0.81
CA GLN A 295 25.99 -8.67 0.37
C GLN A 295 27.01 -8.48 1.51
N LEU A 296 26.54 -8.04 2.66
CA LEU A 296 27.32 -7.91 3.89
C LEU A 296 27.19 -9.16 4.76
N TRP A 297 26.01 -9.71 4.80
CA TRP A 297 25.66 -10.82 5.67
C TRP A 297 24.52 -11.64 5.07
N ALA A 298 24.52 -12.94 5.33
CA ALA A 298 23.40 -13.83 5.09
C ALA A 298 23.43 -14.95 6.12
N HIS A 299 22.25 -15.28 6.64
CA HIS A 299 22.10 -16.37 7.59
C HIS A 299 20.70 -17.00 7.48
N SER A 300 20.58 -18.25 7.97
CA SER A 300 19.31 -18.96 8.00
C SER A 300 19.02 -19.40 9.43
N TYR A 301 17.82 -19.08 9.89
CA TYR A 301 17.32 -19.41 11.23
C TYR A 301 16.21 -20.44 11.12
N GLU A 302 16.25 -21.46 11.96
CA GLU A 302 15.24 -22.52 11.98
C GLU A 302 14.72 -22.74 13.39
N GLY A 303 13.42 -22.95 13.51
CA GLY A 303 12.77 -23.23 14.80
C GLY A 303 11.34 -23.71 14.63
N ASP A 304 10.66 -23.85 15.74
CA ASP A 304 9.23 -24.13 15.76
C ASP A 304 8.43 -22.81 15.60
N LEU A 305 7.25 -22.88 15.04
CA LEU A 305 6.36 -21.70 14.87
C LEU A 305 6.05 -20.99 16.21
N LYS A 306 6.04 -21.73 17.32
CA LYS A 306 5.89 -21.13 18.67
C LYS A 306 7.05 -20.19 19.05
N ASP A 307 8.20 -20.34 18.43
CA ASP A 307 9.41 -19.56 18.68
C ASP A 307 9.60 -18.46 17.59
N ALA A 308 8.56 -18.18 16.77
CA ALA A 308 8.64 -17.26 15.63
C ALA A 308 9.18 -15.88 16.03
N LEU A 309 8.61 -15.24 17.06
CA LEU A 309 9.09 -13.94 17.55
C LEU A 309 10.55 -13.98 18.02
N ALA A 310 10.99 -15.09 18.62
CA ALA A 310 12.38 -15.23 19.02
C ALA A 310 13.32 -15.34 17.81
N LEU A 311 12.87 -15.98 16.73
CA LEU A 311 13.63 -16.05 15.47
C LEU A 311 13.71 -14.68 14.77
N GLU A 312 12.64 -13.93 14.75
CA GLU A 312 12.58 -12.57 14.20
C GLU A 312 13.51 -11.63 14.97
N ASN A 313 13.48 -11.68 16.30
CA ASN A 313 14.39 -10.94 17.17
C ASN A 313 15.87 -11.32 16.94
N GLN A 314 16.17 -12.60 16.64
CA GLN A 314 17.52 -13.03 16.29
C GLN A 314 17.98 -12.42 14.96
N VAL A 315 17.09 -12.35 13.94
CA VAL A 315 17.38 -11.71 12.66
C VAL A 315 17.65 -10.22 12.88
N SER A 316 16.75 -9.50 13.58
CA SER A 316 16.87 -8.07 13.85
C SER A 316 18.15 -7.75 14.63
N SER A 317 18.48 -8.53 15.66
CA SER A 317 19.72 -8.38 16.43
C SER A 317 20.96 -8.60 15.55
N ALA A 318 20.95 -9.62 14.69
CA ALA A 318 22.07 -9.90 13.79
C ALA A 318 22.25 -8.78 12.75
N VAL A 319 21.18 -8.23 12.20
CA VAL A 319 21.23 -7.07 11.31
C VAL A 319 21.84 -5.87 12.02
N ALA A 320 21.37 -5.53 13.23
CA ALA A 320 21.91 -4.44 14.05
C ALA A 320 23.40 -4.59 14.33
N GLU A 321 23.86 -5.82 14.64
CA GLU A 321 25.27 -6.13 14.85
C GLU A 321 26.11 -5.92 13.58
N GLN A 322 25.60 -6.39 12.43
CA GLN A 322 26.33 -6.28 11.16
C GLN A 322 26.49 -4.83 10.69
N ILE A 323 25.50 -3.98 10.92
CA ILE A 323 25.58 -2.55 10.61
C ILE A 323 26.34 -1.75 11.69
N ARG A 324 26.75 -2.42 12.78
CA ARG A 324 27.56 -1.86 13.89
C ARG A 324 26.88 -0.67 14.59
N ILE A 325 25.59 -0.72 14.72
CA ILE A 325 24.84 0.26 15.51
C ILE A 325 25.00 -0.08 17.00
N ALA A 326 25.30 0.93 17.80
CA ALA A 326 25.34 0.80 19.25
C ALA A 326 23.90 0.84 19.79
N LEU A 327 23.36 -0.32 20.16
CA LEU A 327 22.07 -0.44 20.81
C LEU A 327 22.11 0.09 22.25
N THR A 328 21.07 0.80 22.64
CA THR A 328 20.84 1.18 24.05
C THR A 328 20.52 -0.05 24.90
N PRO A 329 20.62 0.03 26.24
CA PRO A 329 20.21 -1.08 27.11
C PRO A 329 18.74 -1.49 26.94
N SER A 330 17.83 -0.54 26.67
CA SER A 330 16.43 -0.78 26.42
C SER A 330 16.22 -1.55 25.11
N GLU A 331 16.80 -1.09 24.00
CA GLU A 331 16.72 -1.75 22.69
C GLU A 331 17.29 -3.18 22.74
N LYS A 332 18.40 -3.38 23.47
CA LYS A 332 18.95 -4.73 23.68
C LYS A 332 17.98 -5.64 24.43
N MET A 333 17.27 -5.12 25.42
CA MET A 333 16.31 -5.89 26.20
C MET A 333 15.08 -6.25 25.36
N GLN A 334 14.60 -5.33 24.53
CA GLN A 334 13.49 -5.57 23.60
C GLN A 334 13.84 -6.64 22.57
N LEU A 335 14.99 -6.53 21.89
CA LEU A 335 15.47 -7.51 20.91
C LEU A 335 15.88 -8.87 21.54
N ALA A 336 16.18 -8.92 22.83
CA ALA A 336 16.46 -10.17 23.53
C ALA A 336 15.21 -10.94 23.97
N GLY A 337 14.03 -10.39 23.72
CA GLY A 337 12.76 -11.02 24.06
C GLY A 337 12.61 -12.42 23.47
N THR A 338 12.35 -13.42 24.34
CA THR A 338 12.20 -14.84 23.96
C THR A 338 10.78 -15.34 24.20
N ARG A 339 9.78 -14.45 24.12
CA ARG A 339 8.39 -14.81 24.36
C ARG A 339 7.94 -15.86 23.34
N GLN A 340 7.52 -17.01 23.83
CA GLN A 340 6.84 -18.01 23.01
C GLN A 340 5.42 -17.59 22.74
N VAL A 341 4.94 -17.82 21.54
CA VAL A 341 3.57 -17.53 21.12
C VAL A 341 2.79 -18.84 20.93
N ASN A 342 1.48 -18.76 21.13
CA ASN A 342 0.62 -19.84 20.68
C ASN A 342 0.60 -19.85 19.14
N PRO A 343 1.04 -20.93 18.45
CA PRO A 343 1.13 -20.94 16.99
C PRO A 343 -0.17 -20.60 16.27
N ARG A 344 -1.33 -21.04 16.83
CA ARG A 344 -2.64 -20.75 16.23
C ARG A 344 -3.07 -19.29 16.44
N ALA A 345 -2.72 -18.70 17.58
CA ALA A 345 -2.98 -17.29 17.84
C ALA A 345 -2.13 -16.42 16.92
N TYR A 346 -0.84 -16.74 16.80
CA TYR A 346 0.08 -16.02 15.92
C TYR A 346 -0.35 -16.13 14.46
N GLU A 347 -0.72 -17.33 14.00
CA GLU A 347 -1.24 -17.53 12.65
C GLU A 347 -2.51 -16.71 12.36
N ALA A 348 -3.44 -16.65 13.32
CA ALA A 348 -4.64 -15.82 13.20
C ALA A 348 -4.27 -14.32 13.14
N PHE A 349 -3.35 -13.86 13.98
CA PHE A 349 -2.86 -12.49 13.98
C PHE A 349 -2.26 -12.09 12.63
N LEU A 350 -1.35 -12.91 12.07
CA LEU A 350 -0.75 -12.65 10.76
C LEU A 350 -1.79 -12.61 9.63
N LYS A 351 -2.85 -13.42 9.71
CA LYS A 351 -3.98 -13.33 8.77
C LYS A 351 -4.74 -12.02 8.94
N GLY A 352 -4.90 -11.54 10.18
CA GLY A 352 -5.45 -10.21 10.45
C GLY A 352 -4.66 -9.12 9.74
N ASN A 353 -3.33 -9.09 9.93
CA ASN A 353 -2.43 -8.13 9.25
C ASN A 353 -2.54 -8.21 7.73
N PHE A 354 -2.59 -9.41 7.17
CA PHE A 354 -2.74 -9.61 5.72
C PHE A 354 -4.04 -9.01 5.17
N PHE A 355 -5.17 -9.18 5.87
CA PHE A 355 -6.45 -8.61 5.44
C PHE A 355 -6.49 -7.09 5.61
N GLU A 356 -5.90 -6.56 6.66
CA GLU A 356 -5.84 -5.12 6.91
C GLU A 356 -5.12 -4.35 5.81
N GLN A 357 -4.01 -4.90 5.28
CA GLN A 357 -3.24 -4.30 4.18
C GLN A 357 -3.97 -4.24 2.84
N THR A 358 -5.03 -5.02 2.67
CA THR A 358 -5.69 -5.12 1.36
C THR A 358 -6.55 -3.91 1.00
N LEU A 359 -6.74 -2.92 1.88
CA LEU A 359 -7.51 -1.67 1.69
C LEU A 359 -8.83 -1.84 0.92
N ARG A 360 -9.45 -3.03 0.99
CA ARG A 360 -10.69 -3.35 0.29
C ARG A 360 -11.87 -3.25 1.24
N TRP A 361 -12.98 -2.82 0.71
CA TRP A 361 -14.24 -2.84 1.47
C TRP A 361 -14.50 -4.22 2.08
N GLY A 362 -14.72 -4.27 3.39
CA GLY A 362 -14.95 -5.51 4.14
C GLY A 362 -13.68 -6.26 4.58
N SER A 363 -12.47 -5.85 4.15
CA SER A 363 -11.23 -6.48 4.62
C SER A 363 -10.97 -6.19 6.09
N THR A 364 -11.32 -5.01 6.57
CA THR A 364 -11.16 -4.63 7.98
C THR A 364 -12.04 -5.46 8.91
N GLN A 365 -13.30 -5.75 8.53
CA GLN A 365 -14.14 -6.65 9.32
C GLN A 365 -13.51 -8.04 9.41
N LYS A 366 -12.95 -8.54 8.31
CA LYS A 366 -12.26 -9.83 8.31
C LYS A 366 -10.96 -9.82 9.10
N ALA A 367 -10.21 -8.72 9.05
CA ALA A 367 -9.05 -8.52 9.91
C ALA A 367 -9.45 -8.57 11.39
N LEU A 368 -10.51 -7.85 11.76
CA LEU A 368 -11.08 -7.86 13.11
C LEU A 368 -11.45 -9.27 13.57
N GLU A 369 -12.13 -10.07 12.72
CA GLU A 369 -12.47 -11.46 13.04
C GLU A 369 -11.21 -12.30 13.36
N TYR A 370 -10.15 -12.16 12.58
CA TYR A 370 -8.89 -12.88 12.79
C TYR A 370 -8.15 -12.39 14.05
N TYR A 371 -8.12 -11.09 14.33
CA TYR A 371 -7.52 -10.57 15.55
C TYR A 371 -8.30 -11.05 16.79
N GLN A 372 -9.64 -11.04 16.74
CA GLN A 372 -10.48 -11.60 17.80
C GLN A 372 -10.25 -13.10 17.98
N GLN A 373 -10.11 -13.85 16.88
CA GLN A 373 -9.74 -15.27 16.95
C GLN A 373 -8.36 -15.47 17.61
N SER A 374 -7.39 -14.62 17.29
CA SER A 374 -6.06 -14.64 17.91
C SER A 374 -6.15 -14.42 19.42
N ALA A 375 -6.89 -13.38 19.86
CA ALA A 375 -7.11 -13.07 21.27
C ALA A 375 -7.91 -14.16 22.02
N GLN A 376 -8.82 -14.87 21.35
CA GLN A 376 -9.55 -16.01 21.92
C GLN A 376 -8.65 -17.22 22.15
N VAL A 377 -7.72 -17.48 21.21
CA VAL A 377 -6.78 -18.61 21.30
C VAL A 377 -5.68 -18.35 22.32
N ASP A 378 -5.18 -17.12 22.39
CA ASP A 378 -4.20 -16.67 23.39
C ASP A 378 -4.59 -15.30 23.95
N PRO A 379 -5.33 -15.28 25.08
CA PRO A 379 -5.74 -14.04 25.74
C PRO A 379 -4.61 -13.14 26.26
N ASN A 380 -3.36 -13.64 26.24
CA ASN A 380 -2.19 -12.89 26.67
C ASN A 380 -1.36 -12.34 25.49
N PHE A 381 -1.85 -12.49 24.26
CA PHE A 381 -1.13 -12.03 23.07
C PHE A 381 -1.50 -10.56 22.77
N ALA A 382 -0.73 -9.62 23.32
CA ALA A 382 -0.96 -8.17 23.23
C ALA A 382 -1.16 -7.63 21.80
N PRO A 383 -0.37 -8.05 20.75
CA PRO A 383 -0.54 -7.54 19.40
C PRO A 383 -1.95 -7.77 18.82
N ALA A 384 -2.62 -8.86 19.18
CA ALA A 384 -3.99 -9.10 18.73
C ALA A 384 -4.97 -8.01 19.19
N TYR A 385 -4.80 -7.49 20.41
CA TYR A 385 -5.65 -6.42 20.94
C TYR A 385 -5.36 -5.08 20.28
N VAL A 386 -4.12 -4.81 19.88
CA VAL A 386 -3.78 -3.63 19.08
C VAL A 386 -4.47 -3.69 17.72
N GLY A 387 -4.41 -4.84 17.03
CA GLY A 387 -5.12 -5.04 15.77
C GLY A 387 -6.65 -4.91 15.88
N ILE A 388 -7.24 -5.41 16.99
CA ILE A 388 -8.66 -5.23 17.30
C ILE A 388 -9.00 -3.74 17.41
N ALA A 389 -8.24 -2.98 18.18
CA ALA A 389 -8.46 -1.55 18.38
C ALA A 389 -8.37 -0.77 17.08
N ARG A 390 -7.32 -1.02 16.29
CA ARG A 390 -7.10 -0.39 14.99
C ARG A 390 -8.24 -0.67 14.02
N SER A 391 -8.75 -1.91 14.01
CA SER A 391 -9.90 -2.29 13.20
C SER A 391 -11.17 -1.54 13.61
N TYR A 392 -11.46 -1.44 14.92
CA TYR A 392 -12.61 -0.67 15.40
C TYR A 392 -12.51 0.80 15.07
N ASN A 393 -11.34 1.42 15.25
CA ASN A 393 -11.10 2.82 14.91
C ASN A 393 -11.39 3.08 13.43
N PHE A 394 -10.86 2.24 12.55
CA PHE A 394 -11.11 2.36 11.11
C PHE A 394 -12.60 2.21 10.76
N LEU A 395 -13.32 1.28 11.39
CA LEU A 395 -14.75 1.08 11.14
C LEU A 395 -15.59 2.28 11.62
N VAL A 396 -15.15 2.95 12.69
CA VAL A 396 -15.78 4.20 13.18
C VAL A 396 -15.49 5.35 12.21
N ASP A 397 -14.26 5.51 11.77
CA ASP A 397 -13.87 6.56 10.82
C ASP A 397 -14.60 6.45 9.48
N GLN A 398 -14.86 5.22 9.03
CA GLN A 398 -15.66 4.95 7.83
C GLN A 398 -17.18 5.07 8.05
N GLY A 399 -17.63 5.43 9.27
CA GLY A 399 -19.05 5.53 9.60
C GLY A 399 -19.80 4.17 9.56
N ILE A 400 -19.08 3.06 9.55
CA ILE A 400 -19.65 1.70 9.55
C ILE A 400 -20.17 1.34 10.94
N LEU A 401 -19.45 1.74 11.97
CA LEU A 401 -19.85 1.61 13.36
C LEU A 401 -20.18 2.96 14.00
N PRO A 402 -21.20 3.01 14.90
CA PRO A 402 -21.46 4.20 15.68
C PRO A 402 -20.25 4.56 16.57
N ILE A 403 -19.92 5.86 16.65
CA ILE A 403 -18.78 6.36 17.42
C ILE A 403 -18.78 5.80 18.87
N GLY A 404 -19.92 5.88 19.57
CA GLY A 404 -19.97 5.49 20.98
C GLY A 404 -19.75 4.00 21.24
N GLU A 405 -20.09 3.13 20.30
CA GLU A 405 -19.91 1.68 20.39
C GLU A 405 -18.48 1.28 19.96
N GLY A 406 -18.08 1.68 18.76
CA GLY A 406 -16.78 1.27 18.22
C GLY A 406 -15.60 1.84 18.99
N THR A 407 -15.69 3.08 19.52
CA THR A 407 -14.62 3.66 20.35
C THR A 407 -14.50 2.98 21.71
N ALA A 408 -15.61 2.58 22.34
CA ALA A 408 -15.56 1.86 23.61
C ALA A 408 -14.85 0.50 23.45
N ASP A 409 -15.11 -0.21 22.37
CA ASP A 409 -14.46 -1.49 22.06
C ASP A 409 -12.97 -1.29 21.74
N ALA A 410 -12.62 -0.23 20.99
CA ALA A 410 -11.24 0.13 20.71
C ALA A 410 -10.46 0.47 22.00
N ASP A 411 -11.03 1.30 22.88
CA ASP A 411 -10.43 1.67 24.16
C ASP A 411 -10.21 0.47 25.08
N ALA A 412 -11.20 -0.44 25.17
CA ALA A 412 -11.08 -1.67 25.94
C ALA A 412 -9.94 -2.57 25.41
N ALA A 413 -9.82 -2.69 24.08
CA ALA A 413 -8.76 -3.45 23.46
C ALA A 413 -7.39 -2.82 23.70
N ILE A 414 -7.24 -1.50 23.57
CA ILE A 414 -5.98 -0.78 23.86
C ILE A 414 -5.59 -0.94 25.33
N ALA A 415 -6.55 -0.77 26.24
CA ALA A 415 -6.30 -0.94 27.68
C ALA A 415 -5.77 -2.35 27.97
N LYS A 416 -6.34 -3.38 27.32
CA LYS A 416 -5.88 -4.76 27.47
C LYS A 416 -4.50 -4.97 26.84
N ALA A 417 -4.22 -4.37 25.69
CA ALA A 417 -2.89 -4.43 25.06
C ALA A 417 -1.81 -3.87 25.99
N LEU A 418 -2.04 -2.68 26.58
CA LEU A 418 -1.11 -2.01 27.49
C LEU A 418 -0.98 -2.70 28.86
N GLU A 419 -2.04 -3.39 29.34
CA GLU A 419 -1.95 -4.26 30.52
C GLU A 419 -0.96 -5.42 30.27
N LEU A 420 -1.02 -6.02 29.08
CA LEU A 420 -0.21 -7.17 28.69
C LEU A 420 1.21 -6.79 28.29
N ASP A 421 1.37 -5.65 27.62
CA ASP A 421 2.65 -5.11 27.15
C ASP A 421 2.70 -3.58 27.35
N PRO A 422 3.20 -3.11 28.50
CA PRO A 422 3.37 -1.68 28.77
C PRO A 422 4.44 -1.00 27.92
N SER A 423 5.21 -1.75 27.11
CA SER A 423 6.25 -1.22 26.21
C SER A 423 5.82 -1.16 24.75
N SER A 424 4.55 -1.42 24.44
CA SER A 424 4.01 -1.36 23.08
C SER A 424 3.84 0.09 22.60
N GLY A 425 4.76 0.58 21.76
CA GLY A 425 4.67 1.91 21.12
C GLY A 425 3.40 2.03 20.26
N GLU A 426 3.03 0.96 19.56
CA GLU A 426 1.82 0.92 18.73
C GLU A 426 0.54 1.06 19.57
N ALA A 427 0.46 0.41 20.74
CA ALA A 427 -0.69 0.57 21.64
C ALA A 427 -0.81 2.00 22.19
N TYR A 428 0.32 2.66 22.52
CA TYR A 428 0.32 4.07 22.91
C TYR A 428 -0.10 4.98 21.76
N ALA A 429 0.37 4.75 20.53
CA ALA A 429 -0.06 5.51 19.36
C ALA A 429 -1.58 5.35 19.10
N GLY A 430 -2.09 4.13 19.21
CA GLY A 430 -3.52 3.86 19.10
C GLY A 430 -4.34 4.55 20.18
N ARG A 431 -3.86 4.58 21.44
CA ARG A 431 -4.52 5.31 22.53
C ARG A 431 -4.49 6.82 22.29
N ALA A 432 -3.36 7.34 21.85
CA ALA A 432 -3.22 8.74 21.52
C ALA A 432 -4.18 9.18 20.40
N TYR A 433 -4.35 8.32 19.40
CA TYR A 433 -5.33 8.54 18.33
C TYR A 433 -6.75 8.63 18.89
N ASN A 434 -7.17 7.70 19.76
CA ASN A 434 -8.49 7.72 20.38
C ASN A 434 -8.69 8.96 21.25
N LEU A 435 -7.70 9.31 22.06
CA LEU A 435 -7.73 10.52 22.89
C LEU A 435 -7.88 11.78 22.05
N LEU A 436 -7.16 11.86 20.94
CA LEU A 436 -7.25 12.99 20.01
C LEU A 436 -8.58 13.03 19.28
N LYS A 437 -8.93 11.97 18.58
CA LYS A 437 -10.01 11.95 17.57
C LYS A 437 -11.39 11.79 18.18
N PHE A 438 -11.51 10.96 19.22
CA PHE A 438 -12.82 10.59 19.77
C PHE A 438 -13.10 11.16 21.17
N HIS A 439 -12.07 11.42 21.96
CA HIS A 439 -12.24 11.94 23.32
C HIS A 439 -11.90 13.43 23.46
N TRP A 440 -11.18 13.99 22.48
CA TRP A 440 -10.69 15.37 22.48
C TRP A 440 -9.82 15.71 23.71
N ASP A 441 -9.15 14.69 24.27
CA ASP A 441 -8.12 14.86 25.30
C ASP A 441 -6.78 15.19 24.64
N PHE A 442 -6.60 16.45 24.26
CA PHE A 442 -5.42 16.94 23.57
C PHE A 442 -4.12 16.75 24.39
N PRO A 443 -4.10 17.05 25.74
CA PRO A 443 -2.90 16.80 26.55
C PRO A 443 -2.56 15.31 26.66
N GLY A 444 -3.56 14.45 26.79
CA GLY A 444 -3.38 13.00 26.84
C GLY A 444 -2.83 12.46 25.53
N ALA A 445 -3.36 12.94 24.41
CA ALA A 445 -2.91 12.56 23.08
C ALA A 445 -1.44 12.93 22.81
N GLU A 446 -1.03 14.19 23.11
CA GLU A 446 0.37 14.62 22.95
C GLU A 446 1.32 13.75 23.76
N ARG A 447 0.99 13.53 25.04
CA ARG A 447 1.81 12.69 25.93
C ARG A 447 2.01 11.29 25.37
N ASP A 448 0.93 10.66 24.91
CA ASP A 448 0.96 9.28 24.46
C ASP A 448 1.61 9.13 23.08
N PHE A 449 1.43 10.09 22.14
CA PHE A 449 2.20 10.10 20.89
C PHE A 449 3.71 10.27 21.13
N ARG A 450 4.10 11.17 22.02
CA ARG A 450 5.53 11.34 22.38
C ARG A 450 6.10 10.08 22.99
N HIS A 451 5.32 9.43 23.88
CA HIS A 451 5.76 8.18 24.49
C HIS A 451 5.83 7.04 23.49
N ALA A 452 4.91 6.97 22.54
CA ALA A 452 4.98 6.03 21.42
C ALA A 452 6.28 6.19 20.62
N LEU A 453 6.69 7.45 20.34
CA LEU A 453 7.93 7.76 19.60
C LEU A 453 9.20 7.54 20.43
N GLU A 454 9.12 7.55 21.76
CA GLU A 454 10.22 7.11 22.64
C GLU A 454 10.44 5.58 22.54
N LEU A 455 9.34 4.82 22.39
CA LEU A 455 9.36 3.35 22.30
C LEU A 455 9.64 2.86 20.86
N ASP A 456 9.07 3.53 19.87
CA ASP A 456 9.30 3.27 18.44
C ASP A 456 9.52 4.59 17.67
N PRO A 457 10.77 5.02 17.51
CA PRO A 457 11.12 6.24 16.78
C PRO A 457 10.84 6.19 15.27
N ASN A 458 10.53 5.01 14.72
CA ASN A 458 10.21 4.80 13.31
C ASN A 458 8.71 4.60 13.04
N SER A 459 7.86 4.87 14.02
CA SER A 459 6.41 4.83 13.85
C SER A 459 5.91 5.99 12.99
N SER A 460 5.66 5.74 11.70
CA SER A 460 5.05 6.74 10.80
C SER A 460 3.69 7.21 11.32
N THR A 461 2.87 6.30 11.85
CA THR A 461 1.55 6.60 12.44
C THR A 461 1.65 7.51 13.67
N ALA A 462 2.66 7.32 14.53
CA ALA A 462 2.83 8.18 15.71
C ALA A 462 3.32 9.58 15.31
N HIS A 463 4.22 9.70 14.32
CA HIS A 463 4.63 10.99 13.75
C HIS A 463 3.47 11.71 13.07
N GLU A 464 2.66 11.00 12.26
CA GLU A 464 1.44 11.52 11.63
C GLU A 464 0.46 12.05 12.68
N GLY A 465 0.13 11.24 13.70
CA GLY A 465 -0.79 11.62 14.76
C GLY A 465 -0.30 12.83 15.57
N LEU A 466 1.00 12.90 15.89
CA LEU A 466 1.60 14.06 16.56
C LEU A 466 1.58 15.29 15.65
N GLY A 467 1.78 15.12 14.35
CA GLY A 467 1.66 16.16 13.34
C GLY A 467 0.25 16.74 13.29
N ASN A 468 -0.76 15.89 13.24
CA ASN A 468 -2.18 16.29 13.31
C ASN A 468 -2.49 17.04 14.59
N TYR A 469 -2.02 16.53 15.75
CA TYR A 469 -2.17 17.24 17.01
C TYR A 469 -1.62 18.68 16.95
N PHE A 470 -0.40 18.87 16.43
CA PHE A 470 0.20 20.20 16.33
C PHE A 470 -0.59 21.13 15.40
N VAL A 471 -1.09 20.65 14.28
CA VAL A 471 -1.91 21.46 13.36
C VAL A 471 -3.20 21.90 14.05
N LEU A 472 -3.88 21.03 14.77
CA LEU A 472 -5.10 21.37 15.53
C LEU A 472 -4.84 22.42 16.62
N GLN A 473 -3.62 22.49 17.15
CA GLN A 473 -3.18 23.52 18.09
C GLN A 473 -2.67 24.81 17.40
N GLY A 474 -2.75 24.91 16.06
CA GLY A 474 -2.23 26.03 15.29
C GLY A 474 -0.70 26.07 15.19
N ARG A 475 -0.01 24.99 15.60
CA ARG A 475 1.46 24.84 15.55
C ARG A 475 1.88 24.26 14.21
N PHE A 476 1.56 24.94 13.13
CA PHE A 476 1.62 24.43 11.76
C PHE A 476 3.01 23.95 11.33
N ASP A 477 4.09 24.69 11.70
CA ASP A 477 5.45 24.30 11.30
C ASP A 477 5.91 23.01 11.97
N GLU A 478 5.53 22.81 13.24
CA GLU A 478 5.84 21.59 13.97
C GLU A 478 5.02 20.42 13.41
N GLY A 479 3.75 20.65 13.07
CA GLY A 479 2.91 19.65 12.41
C GLY A 479 3.49 19.18 11.08
N VAL A 480 3.89 20.11 10.22
CA VAL A 480 4.53 19.82 8.93
C VAL A 480 5.86 19.08 9.11
N GLN A 481 6.64 19.40 10.16
CA GLN A 481 7.89 18.70 10.45
C GLN A 481 7.66 17.23 10.82
N GLU A 482 6.68 16.95 11.69
CA GLU A 482 6.37 15.57 12.09
C GLU A 482 5.79 14.78 10.90
N MET A 483 4.90 15.38 10.11
CA MET A 483 4.36 14.73 8.90
C MET A 483 5.44 14.47 7.85
N SER A 484 6.43 15.34 7.72
CA SER A 484 7.58 15.08 6.84
C SER A 484 8.40 13.87 7.31
N ARG A 485 8.53 13.67 8.62
CA ARG A 485 9.18 12.47 9.18
C ARG A 485 8.37 11.21 8.91
N ALA A 486 7.03 11.29 9.06
CA ALA A 486 6.15 10.20 8.71
C ALA A 486 6.31 9.80 7.23
N GLU A 487 6.37 10.79 6.31
CA GLU A 487 6.57 10.55 4.87
C GLU A 487 7.96 9.97 4.56
N ASP A 488 9.01 10.37 5.27
CA ASP A 488 10.35 9.77 5.13
C ASP A 488 10.35 8.29 5.51
N LEU A 489 9.49 7.88 6.45
CA LEU A 489 9.33 6.49 6.88
C LEU A 489 8.39 5.70 5.96
N ASP A 490 7.35 6.34 5.42
CA ASP A 490 6.34 5.71 4.57
C ASP A 490 6.10 6.47 3.24
N PRO A 491 7.11 6.55 2.35
CA PRO A 491 7.08 7.40 1.17
C PRO A 491 6.10 6.96 0.07
N LEU A 492 5.61 5.72 0.09
CA LEU A 492 4.69 5.19 -0.92
C LEU A 492 3.28 4.91 -0.37
N SER A 493 2.93 5.47 0.78
CA SER A 493 1.56 5.44 1.31
C SER A 493 0.70 6.53 0.67
N ALA A 494 -0.33 6.12 -0.07
CA ALA A 494 -1.31 7.06 -0.61
C ALA A 494 -2.12 7.73 0.51
N ALA A 495 -2.44 6.98 1.59
CA ALA A 495 -3.15 7.50 2.75
C ALA A 495 -2.35 8.63 3.41
N LEU A 496 -1.11 8.36 3.80
CA LEU A 496 -0.26 9.36 4.45
C LEU A 496 -0.05 10.61 3.58
N LYS A 497 0.09 10.45 2.24
CA LYS A 497 0.20 11.61 1.35
C LYS A 497 -1.07 12.42 1.28
N THR A 498 -2.22 11.79 1.39
CA THR A 498 -3.52 12.48 1.43
C THR A 498 -3.69 13.22 2.75
N ASP A 499 -3.35 12.59 3.88
CA ASP A 499 -3.38 13.24 5.19
C ASP A 499 -2.38 14.40 5.26
N TYR A 500 -1.22 14.27 4.59
CA TYR A 500 -0.27 15.37 4.45
C TYR A 500 -0.82 16.50 3.57
N CYS A 501 -1.54 16.17 2.49
CA CYS A 501 -2.24 17.16 1.67
C CYS A 501 -3.25 17.94 2.51
N ASP A 502 -4.12 17.26 3.27
CA ASP A 502 -5.12 17.90 4.12
C ASP A 502 -4.48 18.74 5.23
N MET A 503 -3.46 18.24 5.89
CA MET A 503 -2.70 19.00 6.89
C MET A 503 -2.14 20.31 6.33
N LEU A 504 -1.58 20.29 5.11
CA LEU A 504 -1.08 21.49 4.44
C LEU A 504 -2.22 22.44 4.05
N ARG A 505 -3.41 21.91 3.69
CA ARG A 505 -4.63 22.66 3.46
C ARG A 505 -5.07 23.40 4.73
N LEU A 506 -5.14 22.69 5.84
CA LEU A 506 -5.46 23.28 7.16
C LEU A 506 -4.45 24.35 7.58
N ALA A 507 -3.18 24.17 7.23
CA ALA A 507 -2.11 25.14 7.44
C ALA A 507 -2.08 26.28 6.41
N ARG A 508 -3.03 26.35 5.46
CA ARG A 508 -3.11 27.36 4.38
C ARG A 508 -1.93 27.32 3.40
N ARG A 509 -1.24 26.18 3.26
CA ARG A 509 -0.12 25.99 2.33
C ARG A 509 -0.60 25.31 1.04
N LEU A 510 -1.57 25.93 0.37
CA LEU A 510 -2.38 25.31 -0.69
C LEU A 510 -1.55 24.78 -1.87
N ASP A 511 -0.49 25.50 -2.32
CA ASP A 511 0.36 25.00 -3.41
C ASP A 511 1.14 23.74 -3.02
N GLN A 512 1.59 23.64 -1.76
CA GLN A 512 2.25 22.44 -1.23
C GLN A 512 1.23 21.32 -1.05
N ALA A 513 0.01 21.62 -0.61
CA ALA A 513 -1.07 20.67 -0.51
C ALA A 513 -1.41 20.03 -1.85
N ILE A 514 -1.57 20.85 -2.92
CA ILE A 514 -1.80 20.33 -4.29
C ILE A 514 -0.68 19.39 -4.73
N ALA A 515 0.58 19.72 -4.44
CA ALA A 515 1.70 18.84 -4.79
C ALA A 515 1.61 17.48 -4.07
N LYS A 516 1.18 17.45 -2.79
CA LYS A 516 1.01 16.20 -2.04
C LYS A 516 -0.21 15.41 -2.49
N CYS A 517 -1.34 16.07 -2.75
CA CYS A 517 -2.51 15.43 -3.34
C CYS A 517 -2.20 14.79 -4.71
N ASN A 518 -1.44 15.48 -5.57
CA ASN A 518 -1.01 14.92 -6.85
C ASN A 518 -0.13 13.67 -6.66
N ALA A 519 0.79 13.69 -5.69
CA ALA A 519 1.61 12.52 -5.37
C ALA A 519 0.77 11.35 -4.80
N ALA A 520 -0.30 11.63 -4.05
CA ALA A 520 -1.26 10.61 -3.62
C ALA A 520 -2.04 10.02 -4.80
N LEU A 521 -2.49 10.88 -5.73
CA LEU A 521 -3.20 10.47 -6.95
C LEU A 521 -2.33 9.64 -7.91
N GLU A 522 -1.01 9.84 -7.94
CA GLU A 522 -0.09 8.97 -8.69
C GLU A 522 -0.09 7.54 -8.15
N LEU A 523 -0.25 7.37 -6.83
CA LEU A 523 -0.28 6.06 -6.17
C LEU A 523 -1.69 5.43 -6.20
N ALA A 524 -2.73 6.24 -6.08
CA ALA A 524 -4.12 5.79 -5.94
C ALA A 524 -5.09 6.67 -6.75
N PRO A 525 -5.07 6.61 -8.11
CA PRO A 525 -5.77 7.56 -8.98
C PRO A 525 -7.29 7.48 -8.96
N ASP A 526 -7.86 6.35 -8.49
CA ASP A 526 -9.31 6.09 -8.54
C ASP A 526 -9.90 5.87 -7.14
N VAL A 527 -9.18 6.25 -6.10
CA VAL A 527 -9.66 6.14 -4.70
C VAL A 527 -10.43 7.41 -4.32
N GLY A 528 -11.68 7.24 -3.87
CA GLY A 528 -12.63 8.34 -3.61
C GLY A 528 -12.09 9.41 -2.66
N TRP A 529 -11.63 9.02 -1.47
CA TRP A 529 -11.12 9.96 -0.47
C TRP A 529 -9.84 10.73 -0.91
N VAL A 530 -9.00 10.16 -1.82
CA VAL A 530 -7.86 10.89 -2.41
C VAL A 530 -8.36 11.97 -3.37
N LEU A 531 -9.40 11.65 -4.15
CA LEU A 531 -10.03 12.58 -5.07
C LEU A 531 -10.78 13.70 -4.31
N GLU A 532 -11.46 13.37 -3.22
CA GLU A 532 -12.15 14.32 -2.36
C GLU A 532 -11.17 15.34 -1.77
N ALA A 533 -10.07 14.89 -1.15
CA ALA A 533 -9.04 15.77 -0.62
C ALA A 533 -8.44 16.70 -1.68
N ALA A 534 -8.20 16.18 -2.90
CA ALA A 534 -7.75 17.02 -4.02
C ALA A 534 -8.81 18.07 -4.41
N GLY A 535 -10.09 17.70 -4.38
CA GLY A 535 -11.20 18.61 -4.62
C GLY A 535 -11.25 19.75 -3.61
N GLU A 536 -11.14 19.43 -2.31
CA GLU A 536 -11.16 20.42 -1.21
C GLU A 536 -10.03 21.45 -1.31
N VAL A 537 -8.81 21.01 -1.60
CA VAL A 537 -7.67 21.94 -1.75
C VAL A 537 -7.86 22.89 -2.92
N HIS A 538 -8.41 22.42 -4.04
CA HIS A 538 -8.72 23.28 -5.19
C HIS A 538 -9.90 24.22 -4.90
N GLU A 539 -10.88 23.78 -4.10
CA GLU A 539 -11.97 24.66 -3.62
C GLU A 539 -11.41 25.79 -2.76
N ASP A 540 -10.60 25.47 -1.73
CA ASP A 540 -10.01 26.46 -0.84
C ASP A 540 -9.11 27.46 -1.59
N LYS A 541 -8.53 27.04 -2.72
CA LYS A 541 -7.76 27.92 -3.61
C LYS A 541 -8.63 28.75 -4.55
N GLY A 542 -9.94 28.50 -4.59
CA GLY A 542 -10.88 29.15 -5.51
C GLY A 542 -10.86 28.57 -6.93
N GLU A 543 -10.23 27.44 -7.14
CA GLU A 543 -10.13 26.73 -8.42
C GLU A 543 -11.32 25.77 -8.62
N TYR A 544 -12.55 26.29 -8.50
CA TYR A 544 -13.79 25.51 -8.44
C TYR A 544 -14.00 24.54 -9.62
N SER A 545 -13.51 24.90 -10.81
CA SER A 545 -13.61 24.02 -11.99
C SER A 545 -12.74 22.77 -11.88
N GLU A 546 -11.60 22.87 -11.20
CA GLU A 546 -10.74 21.72 -10.93
C GLU A 546 -11.33 20.88 -9.79
N ALA A 547 -11.78 21.51 -8.69
CA ALA A 547 -12.45 20.84 -7.60
C ALA A 547 -13.63 19.97 -8.10
N HIS A 548 -14.47 20.54 -8.97
CA HIS A 548 -15.59 19.81 -9.59
C HIS A 548 -15.17 18.54 -10.35
N LYS A 549 -14.03 18.56 -11.05
CA LYS A 549 -13.54 17.37 -11.77
C LYS A 549 -13.19 16.24 -10.82
N PHE A 550 -12.53 16.57 -9.70
CA PHE A 550 -12.14 15.60 -8.70
C PHE A 550 -13.35 14.98 -8.01
N TRP A 551 -14.29 15.75 -7.51
CA TRP A 551 -15.51 15.25 -6.88
C TRP A 551 -16.39 14.44 -7.84
N SER A 552 -16.52 14.87 -9.10
CA SER A 552 -17.26 14.10 -10.12
C SER A 552 -16.62 12.74 -10.37
N LYS A 553 -15.29 12.64 -10.28
CA LYS A 553 -14.55 11.39 -10.43
C LYS A 553 -14.65 10.52 -9.17
N ALA A 554 -14.72 11.11 -7.99
CA ALA A 554 -14.92 10.40 -6.72
C ALA A 554 -16.26 9.66 -6.68
N GLY A 555 -17.19 10.01 -7.53
CA GLY A 555 -18.50 9.39 -7.61
C GLY A 555 -19.54 10.05 -6.71
N ASP A 556 -19.26 11.25 -6.23
CA ASP A 556 -20.20 12.05 -5.46
C ASP A 556 -21.49 12.30 -6.23
N ASN A 557 -22.56 12.39 -5.48
CA ASN A 557 -23.87 12.60 -6.06
C ASN A 557 -23.87 13.90 -6.87
N ALA A 558 -24.06 13.78 -8.18
CA ALA A 558 -24.08 14.92 -9.12
C ALA A 558 -24.99 16.06 -8.65
N THR A 559 -25.97 15.78 -7.79
CA THR A 559 -26.87 16.77 -7.17
C THR A 559 -26.15 17.60 -6.11
N THR A 560 -25.30 16.98 -5.29
CA THR A 560 -24.51 17.65 -4.24
C THR A 560 -23.45 18.54 -4.88
N ILE A 561 -22.72 18.02 -5.85
CA ILE A 561 -21.75 18.79 -6.64
C ILE A 561 -22.42 19.98 -7.36
N GLY A 562 -23.59 19.74 -7.97
CA GLY A 562 -24.34 20.80 -8.64
C GLY A 562 -24.76 21.94 -7.71
N VAL A 563 -25.06 21.65 -6.44
CA VAL A 563 -25.38 22.67 -5.43
C VAL A 563 -24.15 23.48 -5.05
N TRP A 564 -22.98 22.81 -4.83
CA TRP A 564 -21.73 23.51 -4.56
C TRP A 564 -21.31 24.40 -5.74
N ASP A 565 -21.42 23.91 -6.97
CA ASP A 565 -21.19 24.70 -8.18
C ASP A 565 -22.07 25.95 -8.24
N GLU A 566 -23.35 25.82 -7.87
CA GLU A 566 -24.27 26.97 -7.84
C GLU A 566 -23.93 27.97 -6.72
N ILE A 567 -23.55 27.49 -5.53
CA ILE A 567 -23.14 28.34 -4.40
C ILE A 567 -21.94 29.20 -4.76
N HIS A 568 -20.96 28.64 -5.46
CA HIS A 568 -19.71 29.34 -5.78
C HIS A 568 -19.73 30.10 -7.11
N ARG A 569 -20.51 29.68 -8.12
CA ARG A 569 -20.50 30.28 -9.46
C ARG A 569 -21.49 31.40 -9.66
N VAL A 570 -22.59 31.45 -8.90
CA VAL A 570 -23.69 32.39 -9.19
C VAL A 570 -24.06 33.22 -7.95
N PRO A 571 -23.64 34.49 -7.87
CA PRO A 571 -24.12 35.39 -6.86
C PRO A 571 -25.67 35.52 -6.97
N GLY A 572 -26.39 35.05 -5.98
CA GLY A 572 -27.85 35.15 -5.92
C GLY A 572 -28.65 33.86 -5.89
N VAL A 573 -27.99 32.69 -5.87
CA VAL A 573 -28.63 31.36 -5.91
C VAL A 573 -29.18 30.91 -4.53
N LYS A 574 -29.48 31.85 -3.63
CA LYS A 574 -30.07 31.55 -2.29
C LYS A 574 -31.31 30.65 -2.32
N GLY A 575 -31.97 30.53 -3.47
CA GLY A 575 -33.18 29.72 -3.65
C GLY A 575 -32.92 28.29 -4.13
N ALA A 576 -31.80 28.02 -4.80
CA ALA A 576 -31.48 26.70 -5.33
C ALA A 576 -31.10 25.70 -4.23
N PHE A 577 -30.30 26.15 -3.24
CA PHE A 577 -29.94 25.33 -2.08
C PHE A 577 -31.19 24.96 -1.25
N ASP A 578 -32.08 25.93 -0.98
CA ASP A 578 -33.35 25.66 -0.26
C ASP A 578 -34.27 24.73 -1.04
N ALA A 579 -34.30 24.85 -2.38
CA ALA A 579 -35.10 23.98 -3.24
C ALA A 579 -34.50 22.55 -3.29
N TRP A 580 -33.17 22.45 -3.31
CA TRP A 580 -32.47 21.17 -3.21
C TRP A 580 -32.73 20.53 -1.87
N LEU A 581 -32.56 21.26 -0.76
CA LEU A 581 -32.75 20.74 0.60
C LEU A 581 -34.15 20.17 0.80
N LYS A 582 -35.18 20.85 0.26
CA LYS A 582 -36.59 20.38 0.29
C LYS A 582 -36.81 19.08 -0.49
N LYS A 583 -35.97 18.77 -1.47
CA LYS A 583 -36.07 17.54 -2.26
C LYS A 583 -35.35 16.34 -1.62
N GLN A 584 -34.49 16.58 -0.62
CA GLN A 584 -33.80 15.50 0.05
C GLN A 584 -34.78 14.65 0.86
N LYS A 585 -34.70 13.33 0.67
CA LYS A 585 -35.55 12.34 1.38
C LYS A 585 -35.00 11.95 2.73
N GLN A 586 -33.69 12.15 2.95
CA GLN A 586 -33.00 11.83 4.18
C GLN A 586 -32.47 13.09 4.86
N PRO A 587 -32.37 13.10 6.21
CA PRO A 587 -31.71 14.19 6.91
C PRO A 587 -30.26 14.32 6.39
N GLN A 588 -29.86 15.56 6.09
CA GLN A 588 -28.47 15.86 5.74
C GLN A 588 -27.64 16.01 7.00
N ASP A 589 -26.35 15.74 6.90
CA ASP A 589 -25.42 15.93 8.02
C ASP A 589 -25.47 17.40 8.49
N PRO A 590 -25.74 17.66 9.77
CA PRO A 590 -25.81 19.03 10.28
C PRO A 590 -24.49 19.80 10.17
N LEU A 591 -23.31 19.13 10.26
CA LEU A 591 -22.02 19.80 10.11
C LEU A 591 -21.86 20.33 8.68
N TYR A 592 -22.13 19.48 7.69
CA TYR A 592 -22.16 19.89 6.28
C TYR A 592 -23.12 21.07 6.02
N LEU A 593 -24.34 21.00 6.58
CA LEU A 593 -25.29 22.08 6.45
C LEU A 593 -24.81 23.39 7.09
N SER A 594 -24.03 23.30 8.18
CA SER A 594 -23.49 24.49 8.84
C SER A 594 -22.52 25.23 7.94
N VAL A 595 -21.62 24.51 7.26
CA VAL A 595 -20.67 25.06 6.27
C VAL A 595 -21.43 25.70 5.11
N ALA A 596 -22.41 24.98 4.54
CA ALA A 596 -23.22 25.50 3.44
C ALA A 596 -23.98 26.79 3.80
N TYR A 597 -24.64 26.82 4.96
CA TYR A 597 -25.32 28.04 5.43
C TYR A 597 -24.36 29.18 5.74
N ALA A 598 -23.19 28.90 6.28
CA ALA A 598 -22.14 29.89 6.52
C ALA A 598 -21.71 30.57 5.22
N ASN A 599 -21.40 29.81 4.18
CA ASN A 599 -21.01 30.31 2.86
C ASN A 599 -22.17 31.10 2.16
N LEU A 600 -23.42 30.74 2.43
CA LEU A 600 -24.59 31.53 1.97
C LEU A 600 -24.85 32.80 2.80
N GLY A 601 -24.01 33.11 3.80
CA GLY A 601 -24.16 34.25 4.70
C GLY A 601 -25.31 34.11 5.70
N ARG A 602 -25.86 32.91 5.88
CA ARG A 602 -26.96 32.60 6.82
C ARG A 602 -26.39 32.12 8.17
N LYS A 603 -25.62 33.01 8.84
CA LYS A 603 -24.87 32.64 10.05
C LYS A 603 -25.72 32.03 11.16
N ASP A 604 -26.98 32.52 11.37
CA ASP A 604 -27.83 31.97 12.43
C ASP A 604 -28.19 30.51 12.18
N LEU A 605 -28.54 30.15 10.94
CA LEU A 605 -28.81 28.76 10.57
C LEU A 605 -27.54 27.90 10.63
N ALA A 606 -26.37 28.46 10.29
CA ALA A 606 -25.09 27.78 10.43
C ALA A 606 -24.84 27.40 11.89
N PHE A 607 -25.03 28.33 12.83
CA PHE A 607 -24.86 28.04 14.27
C PHE A 607 -25.91 27.05 14.79
N GLU A 608 -27.17 27.12 14.37
CA GLU A 608 -28.18 26.12 14.71
C GLU A 608 -27.79 24.72 14.24
N CYS A 609 -27.18 24.61 13.07
CA CYS A 609 -26.68 23.35 12.54
C CYS A 609 -25.46 22.85 13.31
N LEU A 610 -24.51 23.73 13.70
CA LEU A 610 -23.38 23.39 14.54
C LEU A 610 -23.81 22.81 15.91
N GLU A 611 -24.83 23.44 16.53
CA GLU A 611 -25.40 22.93 17.78
C GLU A 611 -25.95 21.51 17.61
N LYS A 612 -26.73 21.30 16.54
CA LYS A 612 -27.29 19.99 16.23
C LYS A 612 -26.20 18.95 15.94
N ALA A 613 -25.18 19.33 15.18
CA ALA A 613 -24.03 18.44 14.90
C ALA A 613 -23.37 17.99 16.21
N TYR A 614 -23.11 18.92 17.11
CA TYR A 614 -22.51 18.64 18.40
C TYR A 614 -23.39 17.73 19.27
N GLU A 615 -24.69 18.06 19.40
CA GLU A 615 -25.65 17.26 20.18
C GLU A 615 -25.82 15.84 19.65
N GLN A 616 -25.86 15.68 18.34
CA GLN A 616 -26.07 14.41 17.64
C GLN A 616 -24.78 13.63 17.41
N ARG A 617 -23.62 14.23 17.70
CA ARG A 617 -22.30 13.73 17.32
C ARG A 617 -22.19 13.44 15.81
N ALA A 618 -22.91 14.22 14.98
CA ALA A 618 -22.86 14.12 13.52
C ALA A 618 -21.62 14.84 13.00
N GLY A 619 -20.85 14.20 12.12
CA GLY A 619 -19.56 14.73 11.65
C GLY A 619 -18.53 14.94 12.78
N PHE A 620 -18.66 14.21 13.90
CA PHE A 620 -17.86 14.42 15.11
C PHE A 620 -16.36 14.28 14.87
N THR A 621 -15.97 13.36 13.98
CA THR A 621 -14.58 13.15 13.59
C THR A 621 -13.98 14.32 12.82
N ASP A 622 -14.82 15.12 12.14
CA ASP A 622 -14.41 16.28 11.35
C ASP A 622 -14.53 17.58 12.15
N MET A 623 -15.41 17.61 13.15
CA MET A 623 -15.57 18.77 14.03
C MET A 623 -14.28 19.17 14.75
N ILE A 624 -13.37 18.23 14.99
CA ILE A 624 -12.09 18.51 15.62
C ILE A 624 -11.24 19.50 14.81
N ASN A 625 -11.42 19.53 13.48
CA ASN A 625 -10.68 20.40 12.57
C ASN A 625 -11.22 21.85 12.55
N MET A 626 -12.43 22.10 13.06
CA MET A 626 -13.10 23.40 12.98
C MET A 626 -12.23 24.60 13.41
N PRO A 627 -11.37 24.50 14.46
CA PRO A 627 -10.51 25.61 14.86
C PRO A 627 -9.57 26.08 13.74
N VAL A 628 -9.20 25.18 12.81
CA VAL A 628 -8.18 25.41 11.77
C VAL A 628 -8.73 25.29 10.35
N ASP A 629 -9.89 24.65 10.13
CA ASP A 629 -10.44 24.36 8.81
C ASP A 629 -10.88 25.65 8.06
N PRO A 630 -10.43 25.86 6.79
CA PRO A 630 -10.87 26.94 5.92
C PRO A 630 -12.38 27.05 5.76
N ALA A 631 -13.09 25.94 5.75
CA ALA A 631 -14.54 25.90 5.58
C ALA A 631 -15.31 26.76 6.61
N PHE A 632 -14.73 27.02 7.79
CA PHE A 632 -15.30 27.82 8.86
C PHE A 632 -14.78 29.26 8.92
N ASP A 633 -13.93 29.71 7.99
CA ASP A 633 -13.33 31.05 8.01
C ASP A 633 -14.37 32.16 8.03
N VAL A 634 -15.52 31.97 7.35
CA VAL A 634 -16.65 32.94 7.36
C VAL A 634 -17.33 33.10 8.72
N LEU A 635 -17.15 32.13 9.64
CA LEU A 635 -17.71 32.18 11.00
C LEU A 635 -16.71 32.71 12.03
N ARG A 636 -15.39 32.72 11.75
CA ARG A 636 -14.33 33.07 12.71
C ARG A 636 -14.47 34.47 13.33
N SER A 637 -15.00 35.42 12.58
CA SER A 637 -15.23 36.78 13.08
C SER A 637 -16.46 36.91 13.98
N ASP A 638 -17.31 35.89 14.09
CA ASP A 638 -18.51 35.90 14.92
C ASP A 638 -18.18 35.38 16.33
N PRO A 639 -18.48 36.17 17.40
CA PRO A 639 -18.16 35.76 18.78
C PRO A 639 -18.77 34.43 19.21
N ARG A 640 -19.84 34.01 18.57
CA ARG A 640 -20.49 32.73 18.83
C ARG A 640 -19.59 31.54 18.47
N PHE A 641 -18.71 31.71 17.47
CA PHE A 641 -17.81 30.64 17.06
C PHE A 641 -16.81 30.29 18.18
N ASP A 642 -16.13 31.28 18.77
CA ASP A 642 -15.26 31.07 19.93
C ASP A 642 -16.02 30.53 21.15
N ALA A 643 -17.26 30.99 21.37
CA ALA A 643 -18.07 30.46 22.45
C ALA A 643 -18.44 28.98 22.23
N PHE A 644 -18.72 28.61 20.97
CA PHE A 644 -18.99 27.22 20.58
C PHE A 644 -17.74 26.34 20.80
N LEU A 645 -16.57 26.73 20.27
CA LEU A 645 -15.33 25.97 20.43
C LEU A 645 -15.01 25.71 21.92
N ARG A 646 -15.08 26.75 22.76
CA ARG A 646 -14.86 26.61 24.21
C ARG A 646 -15.84 25.65 24.87
N ARG A 647 -17.12 25.72 24.53
CA ARG A 647 -18.15 24.84 25.09
C ARG A 647 -17.96 23.40 24.62
N ALA A 648 -17.60 23.21 23.36
CA ALA A 648 -17.33 21.91 22.78
C ALA A 648 -16.03 21.27 23.32
N GLY A 649 -15.16 22.03 24.00
CA GLY A 649 -13.87 21.54 24.47
C GLY A 649 -12.81 21.49 23.38
N LEU A 650 -13.07 22.17 22.24
CA LEU A 650 -12.12 22.27 21.13
C LEU A 650 -11.05 23.33 21.40
N PRO A 651 -9.85 23.23 20.77
CA PRO A 651 -8.83 24.27 20.87
C PRO A 651 -9.37 25.65 20.45
N PRO A 652 -8.83 26.73 21.02
CA PRO A 652 -9.16 28.06 20.52
C PRO A 652 -8.68 28.22 19.09
N GLN A 653 -9.41 29.03 18.30
CA GLN A 653 -8.95 29.33 16.95
C GLN A 653 -7.56 29.96 16.98
N PRO A 654 -6.60 29.47 16.17
CA PRO A 654 -5.26 30.06 16.11
C PRO A 654 -5.31 31.46 15.49
N SER A 655 -4.29 32.28 15.76
CA SER A 655 -4.12 33.56 15.08
C SER A 655 -3.73 33.32 13.61
N ILE A 656 -4.68 33.00 12.77
CA ILE A 656 -4.45 32.85 11.34
C ILE A 656 -4.42 34.25 10.72
N HIS A 657 -3.25 34.67 10.21
CA HIS A 657 -3.15 35.91 9.47
C HIS A 657 -3.82 35.71 8.10
N LEU A 658 -5.13 36.03 7.99
CA LEU A 658 -5.92 35.99 6.77
C LEU A 658 -5.43 36.98 5.68
N ALA A 659 -4.35 37.73 5.93
CA ALA A 659 -3.87 38.82 5.06
C ALA A 659 -3.19 38.36 3.75
N GLN A 660 -3.16 37.08 3.42
CA GLN A 660 -2.48 36.57 2.20
C GLN A 660 -3.40 35.79 1.25
N VAL A 661 -4.71 35.74 1.47
CA VAL A 661 -5.64 34.89 0.67
C VAL A 661 -6.60 35.70 -0.23
N TRP A 662 -6.38 37.03 -0.38
CA TRP A 662 -7.20 37.85 -1.33
C TRP A 662 -6.37 38.50 -2.41
#